data_9c697a9b891abeed7c08d93da3038d3f
#
_entry.id   9c697a9b891abeed7c08d93da3038d3f
#
_cell.length_a   1.000
_cell.length_b   1.000
_cell.length_c   1.000
_cell.angle_alpha   90.00
_cell.angle_beta   90.00
_cell.angle_gamma   90.00
#
_symmetry.space_group_name_H-M   'P 1'
#
loop_
_entity.id
_entity.type
_entity.pdbx_description
1 polymer ?
#
loop_
_entity_poly.entity_id
_entity_poly.type
_entity_poly.pdbx_seq_one_letter_code
_entity_poly.pdbx_strand_id
1 'polypeptide(L)'
;MKKKTIEKIPYLGLKKISRIKSVKYIGVTAVKNIGHQRHLFLEVYENKKESKKIPVVRITLTKKDFGTYWPDKHVWTRQQVSYYRPIWMETHTGGILTDENILQSPEDLERIKNFCGTKLFDASWWWEHISRYEADITSTERINRVERERKRRQEALKDRQANTKALPEKAILYRADHAYFHDEHFLYYKKHGSRADIACSKCGGVTTARWKSSGAYEDQFERNIEEPRENSFGTCPMCGARGQYKCKGKVKGSIRKTRYLFLGQKYKDNGFVMRYIQVEKEWTLGFVAGENGNEMYDAYEKLSGVELARAYFEPGKKVQVDYNKHDPYVGKDFWDDCNLYGLSSIRINSGPILPETYDEMTGTMFQYSAMKEYTNSLMSVCNPVEYLECYMRTPQLEMLVKMHLIGVAERLVKCQYGIIKDETATRPDEFLGIRKEKLKLLINEKGDIGLLRVLQMEKRAMENWTDEQVQQLAETGLTYTQVVLAEKYMTLQKFLNRIKKYACCDYGGCSQSVYRIRHMASTYADYLSMREDRGYDLTNTVYQFPRDLDEAHEKMVEEVNKEKLDKHLKDVAARFPNIRHSYRKLRKKYYYEDETYIIRPAKSAEEIVTEGRVLHHCVGGDNYLGKHNRGETYILFLRFKDTPNMQYVTVEIDSEVPNILQWYGAHDKKPDQENIQKWLNAYIRMLVTGTLRTADMPAMAIA
;
A
#
# COMPACT_ATOMS: atom_id res chain seq x y z
N MET A 1 7.46 -2.56 -43.58
CA MET A 1 8.22 -1.72 -44.53
C MET A 1 9.65 -2.21 -44.62
N LYS A 2 10.21 -2.40 -45.86
CA LYS A 2 11.59 -2.87 -46.03
C LYS A 2 12.55 -1.67 -46.08
N LYS A 3 13.11 -1.30 -44.93
CA LYS A 3 13.97 -0.10 -44.72
C LYS A 3 15.12 -0.01 -45.76
N LYS A 4 15.92 -1.07 -45.91
CA LYS A 4 17.04 -1.13 -46.87
C LYS A 4 16.65 -0.90 -48.30
N THR A 5 15.41 -1.25 -48.72
CA THR A 5 14.91 -1.01 -50.05
C THR A 5 14.54 0.45 -50.26
N ILE A 6 13.97 1.08 -49.22
CA ILE A 6 13.57 2.48 -49.22
C ILE A 6 14.78 3.41 -49.24
N GLU A 7 15.84 3.09 -48.51
CA GLU A 7 17.09 3.86 -48.53
C GLU A 7 17.73 3.97 -49.92
N LYS A 8 17.59 2.93 -50.75
CA LYS A 8 18.12 2.91 -52.12
C LYS A 8 17.30 3.74 -53.11
N ILE A 9 16.12 4.24 -52.70
CA ILE A 9 15.30 5.08 -53.59
C ILE A 9 15.89 6.48 -53.62
N PRO A 10 16.17 7.02 -54.85
CA PRO A 10 16.68 8.37 -55.00
C PRO A 10 15.79 9.39 -54.30
N TYR A 11 16.40 10.42 -53.73
CA TYR A 11 15.68 11.54 -53.17
C TYR A 11 14.90 12.32 -54.24
N LEU A 12 13.80 12.93 -53.84
CA LEU A 12 12.92 13.66 -54.73
C LEU A 12 13.54 14.96 -55.25
N GLY A 13 14.35 15.57 -54.41
CA GLY A 13 15.01 16.83 -54.68
C GLY A 13 14.09 18.04 -54.64
N LEU A 14 14.59 19.17 -54.19
CA LEU A 14 13.88 20.42 -54.13
C LEU A 14 14.05 21.19 -55.45
N LYS A 15 12.92 21.47 -56.16
CA LYS A 15 12.95 22.19 -57.46
C LYS A 15 13.19 23.67 -57.28
N LYS A 16 12.49 24.31 -56.32
CA LYS A 16 12.57 25.76 -56.08
C LYS A 16 12.70 26.04 -54.59
N ILE A 17 13.44 27.07 -54.24
CA ILE A 17 13.49 27.62 -52.86
C ILE A 17 12.45 28.71 -52.70
N SER A 18 11.93 28.89 -51.47
CA SER A 18 11.02 29.97 -51.15
C SER A 18 11.80 31.30 -50.98
N ARG A 19 11.25 32.40 -51.45
CA ARG A 19 11.74 33.74 -51.22
C ARG A 19 11.26 34.33 -49.91
N ILE A 20 10.33 33.67 -49.24
CA ILE A 20 9.74 34.09 -47.96
C ILE A 20 10.78 33.81 -46.85
N LYS A 21 11.25 34.83 -46.19
CA LYS A 21 12.32 34.71 -45.13
C LYS A 21 11.91 33.88 -43.92
N SER A 22 10.64 33.85 -43.59
CA SER A 22 10.11 33.04 -42.47
C SER A 22 10.05 31.54 -42.73
N VAL A 23 10.13 31.12 -43.99
CA VAL A 23 10.08 29.69 -44.38
C VAL A 23 11.47 29.08 -44.14
N LYS A 24 11.57 28.16 -43.22
CA LYS A 24 12.81 27.43 -42.90
C LYS A 24 12.95 26.12 -43.65
N TYR A 25 11.83 25.42 -43.89
CA TYR A 25 11.83 24.11 -44.51
C TYR A 25 10.74 24.00 -45.58
N ILE A 26 11.01 23.19 -46.60
CA ILE A 26 10.10 22.94 -47.72
C ILE A 26 9.89 21.44 -47.87
N GLY A 27 8.63 20.99 -47.80
CA GLY A 27 8.21 19.60 -48.01
C GLY A 27 7.94 19.29 -49.48
N VAL A 28 8.40 18.15 -49.95
CA VAL A 28 8.16 17.60 -51.27
C VAL A 28 7.60 16.19 -51.14
N THR A 29 6.56 15.85 -51.91
CA THR A 29 5.95 14.52 -51.80
C THR A 29 6.00 13.75 -53.13
N ALA A 30 5.99 12.43 -52.99
CA ALA A 30 5.76 11.53 -54.13
C ALA A 30 5.08 10.24 -53.67
N VAL A 31 4.24 9.70 -54.51
CA VAL A 31 3.66 8.37 -54.30
C VAL A 31 4.33 7.40 -55.27
N LYS A 32 4.92 6.33 -54.77
CA LYS A 32 5.60 5.29 -55.54
C LYS A 32 5.12 3.90 -55.12
N ASN A 33 5.04 2.99 -56.07
CA ASN A 33 4.81 1.58 -55.81
C ASN A 33 6.16 0.86 -55.65
N ILE A 34 6.34 0.20 -54.52
CA ILE A 34 7.52 -0.60 -54.25
C ILE A 34 7.05 -2.04 -53.99
N GLY A 35 7.33 -2.91 -54.96
CA GLY A 35 6.68 -4.22 -55.02
C GLY A 35 5.17 -4.06 -55.15
N HIS A 36 4.40 -4.72 -54.29
CA HIS A 36 2.94 -4.64 -54.32
C HIS A 36 2.35 -3.58 -53.35
N GLN A 37 3.21 -2.72 -52.78
CA GLN A 37 2.77 -1.73 -51.78
C GLN A 37 2.94 -0.30 -52.32
N ARG A 38 1.89 0.50 -52.13
CA ARG A 38 1.89 1.93 -52.42
C ARG A 38 2.53 2.66 -51.19
N HIS A 39 3.51 3.51 -51.48
CA HIS A 39 4.23 4.32 -50.49
C HIS A 39 4.06 5.79 -50.75
N LEU A 40 3.74 6.58 -49.73
CA LEU A 40 3.88 8.03 -49.76
C LEU A 40 5.25 8.37 -49.18
N PHE A 41 6.04 9.13 -49.93
CA PHE A 41 7.26 9.76 -49.47
C PHE A 41 6.99 11.23 -49.22
N LEU A 42 7.37 11.72 -48.07
CA LEU A 42 7.48 13.13 -47.74
C LEU A 42 8.93 13.39 -47.40
N GLU A 43 9.57 14.24 -48.16
CA GLU A 43 10.95 14.69 -47.90
C GLU A 43 10.95 16.16 -47.55
N VAL A 44 11.62 16.52 -46.48
CA VAL A 44 11.70 17.89 -45.98
C VAL A 44 13.12 18.39 -46.15
N TYR A 45 13.24 19.51 -46.86
CA TYR A 45 14.50 20.16 -47.19
C TYR A 45 14.62 21.50 -46.51
N GLU A 46 15.86 21.90 -46.12
CA GLU A 46 16.07 23.28 -45.72
C GLU A 46 15.87 24.24 -46.91
N ASN A 47 15.33 25.42 -46.65
CA ASN A 47 15.11 26.45 -47.61
C ASN A 47 16.41 27.16 -48.02
N LYS A 48 17.42 26.39 -48.49
CA LYS A 48 18.74 26.85 -48.94
C LYS A 48 19.13 26.26 -50.29
N LYS A 49 19.92 26.96 -51.07
CA LYS A 49 20.34 26.48 -52.41
C LYS A 49 21.20 25.22 -52.35
N GLU A 50 22.03 25.11 -51.32
CA GLU A 50 22.93 23.97 -51.10
C GLU A 50 22.20 22.71 -50.70
N SER A 51 21.05 22.83 -50.05
CA SER A 51 20.30 21.72 -49.44
C SER A 51 19.30 21.07 -50.39
N LYS A 52 19.34 21.36 -51.70
CA LYS A 52 18.32 20.88 -52.66
C LYS A 52 18.34 19.37 -52.98
N LYS A 53 19.47 18.69 -52.75
CA LYS A 53 19.66 17.27 -53.14
C LYS A 53 19.40 16.27 -52.03
N ILE A 54 19.69 16.62 -50.81
CA ILE A 54 19.58 15.71 -49.66
C ILE A 54 18.58 16.31 -48.66
N PRO A 55 17.50 15.59 -48.32
CA PRO A 55 16.52 16.06 -47.35
C PRO A 55 17.08 15.95 -45.92
N VAL A 56 16.60 16.80 -45.07
CA VAL A 56 16.86 16.70 -43.61
C VAL A 56 16.19 15.43 -43.04
N VAL A 57 15.01 15.13 -43.56
CA VAL A 57 14.26 13.96 -43.11
C VAL A 57 13.40 13.40 -44.26
N ARG A 58 13.31 12.08 -44.36
CA ARG A 58 12.40 11.36 -45.25
C ARG A 58 11.38 10.58 -44.41
N ILE A 59 10.12 10.98 -44.47
CA ILE A 59 8.98 10.29 -43.88
C ILE A 59 8.36 9.38 -44.95
N THR A 60 8.12 8.15 -44.60
CA THR A 60 7.54 7.16 -45.52
C THR A 60 6.32 6.51 -44.87
N LEU A 61 5.19 6.58 -45.55
CA LEU A 61 3.92 5.97 -45.11
C LEU A 61 3.53 4.85 -46.07
N THR A 62 2.97 3.79 -45.53
CA THR A 62 2.30 2.70 -46.25
C THR A 62 0.93 2.45 -45.63
N LYS A 63 0.09 1.61 -46.23
CA LYS A 63 -1.25 1.29 -45.66
C LYS A 63 -1.21 0.76 -44.20
N LYS A 64 -0.13 0.13 -43.78
CA LYS A 64 -0.06 -0.56 -42.49
C LYS A 64 1.22 -0.26 -41.70
N ASP A 65 2.07 0.64 -42.18
CA ASP A 65 3.35 0.91 -41.56
C ASP A 65 3.88 2.30 -41.91
N PHE A 66 4.70 2.89 -41.08
CA PHE A 66 5.34 4.18 -41.31
C PHE A 66 6.75 4.18 -40.73
N GLY A 67 7.55 5.15 -41.15
CA GLY A 67 8.88 5.34 -40.59
C GLY A 67 9.53 6.62 -41.09
N THR A 68 10.35 7.21 -40.26
CA THR A 68 11.12 8.43 -40.50
C THR A 68 12.60 8.09 -40.58
N TYR A 69 13.24 8.45 -41.71
CA TYR A 69 14.66 8.26 -41.94
C TYR A 69 15.38 9.62 -41.90
N TRP A 70 16.48 9.64 -41.19
CA TRP A 70 17.38 10.78 -40.99
C TRP A 70 18.64 10.55 -41.82
N PRO A 71 18.81 11.17 -42.99
CA PRO A 71 19.94 10.91 -43.88
C PRO A 71 21.30 11.25 -43.28
N ASP A 72 21.40 12.32 -42.50
CA ASP A 72 22.61 12.77 -41.82
C ASP A 72 23.13 11.77 -40.77
N LYS A 73 22.22 11.08 -40.12
CA LYS A 73 22.50 10.11 -39.02
C LYS A 73 22.44 8.68 -39.48
N HIS A 74 21.95 8.40 -40.65
CA HIS A 74 21.64 7.06 -41.18
C HIS A 74 20.72 6.23 -40.22
N VAL A 75 19.77 6.91 -39.55
CA VAL A 75 18.91 6.29 -38.53
C VAL A 75 17.45 6.27 -38.97
N TRP A 76 16.79 5.13 -38.74
CA TRP A 76 15.36 4.98 -38.84
C TRP A 76 14.70 5.05 -37.46
N THR A 77 13.64 5.84 -37.40
CA THR A 77 12.75 5.89 -36.25
C THR A 77 11.34 5.51 -36.65
N ARG A 78 10.53 5.04 -35.72
CA ARG A 78 9.12 4.71 -35.92
C ARG A 78 8.25 5.46 -34.91
N GLN A 79 8.73 6.59 -34.42
CA GLN A 79 7.93 7.46 -33.59
C GLN A 79 7.00 8.30 -34.46
N GLN A 80 5.79 8.59 -33.98
CA GLN A 80 4.83 9.42 -34.66
C GLN A 80 5.38 10.83 -34.85
N VAL A 81 5.15 11.38 -36.02
CA VAL A 81 5.38 12.79 -36.30
C VAL A 81 4.29 13.58 -35.58
N SER A 82 4.60 14.20 -34.47
CA SER A 82 3.65 15.01 -33.72
C SER A 82 4.10 16.46 -33.70
N TYR A 83 3.16 17.35 -34.09
CA TYR A 83 3.39 18.79 -33.99
C TYR A 83 3.19 19.30 -32.57
N TYR A 84 2.13 18.86 -31.86
CA TYR A 84 1.80 19.39 -30.55
C TYR A 84 2.60 18.71 -29.48
N ARG A 85 3.29 19.54 -28.71
CA ARG A 85 4.05 19.09 -27.56
C ARG A 85 3.76 19.90 -26.33
N PRO A 86 3.59 19.20 -25.20
CA PRO A 86 3.82 19.83 -23.91
C PRO A 86 5.27 20.38 -23.86
N ILE A 87 5.43 21.55 -23.28
CA ILE A 87 6.71 22.30 -23.17
C ILE A 87 7.86 21.44 -22.60
N TRP A 88 7.54 20.34 -21.93
CA TRP A 88 8.46 19.43 -21.24
C TRP A 88 8.88 18.18 -22.03
N MET A 89 8.38 18.01 -23.28
CA MET A 89 8.78 16.89 -24.14
C MET A 89 9.55 17.35 -25.37
N GLU A 90 10.72 16.79 -25.74
CA GLU A 90 11.45 17.13 -26.97
C GLU A 90 10.73 16.70 -28.27
N THR A 91 10.72 17.50 -29.37
CA THR A 91 10.08 17.12 -30.63
C THR A 91 10.90 16.07 -31.35
N HIS A 92 10.25 14.97 -31.73
CA HIS A 92 10.90 13.90 -32.46
C HIS A 92 11.53 14.37 -33.77
N THR A 93 10.92 15.36 -34.39
CA THR A 93 11.38 16.00 -35.62
C THR A 93 12.23 17.27 -35.39
N GLY A 94 12.61 17.58 -34.14
CA GLY A 94 13.43 18.75 -33.83
C GLY A 94 12.84 20.09 -34.27
N GLY A 95 11.50 20.21 -34.36
CA GLY A 95 10.83 21.40 -34.85
C GLY A 95 10.78 21.53 -36.36
N ILE A 96 11.09 20.48 -37.13
CA ILE A 96 11.08 20.50 -38.60
C ILE A 96 9.65 20.61 -39.15
N LEU A 97 8.63 20.10 -38.44
CA LEU A 97 7.22 20.23 -38.83
C LEU A 97 6.56 21.33 -37.99
N THR A 98 6.61 22.55 -38.46
CA THR A 98 6.05 23.73 -37.79
C THR A 98 5.26 24.58 -38.83
N ASP A 99 4.60 25.63 -38.35
CA ASP A 99 3.83 26.56 -39.18
C ASP A 99 4.71 27.34 -40.17
N GLU A 100 6.03 27.41 -39.93
CA GLU A 100 7.02 28.06 -40.80
C GLU A 100 7.42 27.19 -42.00
N ASN A 101 6.82 26.01 -42.15
CA ASN A 101 7.15 25.06 -43.21
C ASN A 101 6.04 25.00 -44.25
N ILE A 102 6.43 25.01 -45.50
CA ILE A 102 5.50 24.94 -46.62
C ILE A 102 5.73 23.68 -47.46
N LEU A 103 4.74 23.30 -48.21
CA LEU A 103 4.90 22.34 -49.32
C LEU A 103 5.34 23.03 -50.59
N GLN A 104 6.12 22.35 -51.41
CA GLN A 104 6.66 22.93 -52.64
C GLN A 104 5.58 23.32 -53.65
N SER A 105 4.48 22.55 -53.70
CA SER A 105 3.36 22.78 -54.59
C SER A 105 2.01 22.35 -54.00
N PRO A 106 0.88 22.86 -54.51
CA PRO A 106 -0.45 22.40 -54.13
C PRO A 106 -0.67 20.89 -54.38
N GLU A 107 -0.06 20.33 -55.42
CA GLU A 107 -0.15 18.91 -55.74
C GLU A 107 0.49 18.03 -54.67
N ASP A 108 1.46 18.57 -53.92
CA ASP A 108 2.05 17.86 -52.78
C ASP A 108 1.03 17.69 -51.65
N LEU A 109 0.19 18.69 -51.40
CA LEU A 109 -0.91 18.61 -50.43
C LEU A 109 -1.96 17.59 -50.87
N GLU A 110 -2.35 17.65 -52.16
CA GLU A 110 -3.33 16.70 -52.74
C GLU A 110 -2.84 15.24 -52.63
N ARG A 111 -1.53 14.99 -52.84
CA ARG A 111 -0.95 13.65 -52.67
C ARG A 111 -1.03 13.17 -51.21
N ILE A 112 -0.79 14.06 -50.27
CA ILE A 112 -0.93 13.74 -48.83
C ILE A 112 -2.39 13.41 -48.52
N LYS A 113 -3.33 14.29 -48.88
CA LYS A 113 -4.75 14.11 -48.65
C LYS A 113 -5.29 12.81 -49.28
N ASN A 114 -4.95 12.55 -50.53
CA ASN A 114 -5.39 11.37 -51.25
C ASN A 114 -4.78 10.08 -50.70
N PHE A 115 -3.59 10.13 -50.12
CA PHE A 115 -2.95 8.95 -49.52
C PHE A 115 -3.47 8.69 -48.13
N CYS A 116 -3.55 9.71 -47.26
CA CYS A 116 -3.96 9.60 -45.89
C CYS A 116 -5.48 9.44 -45.69
N GLY A 117 -6.26 9.84 -46.69
CA GLY A 117 -7.73 9.80 -46.67
C GLY A 117 -8.33 10.92 -45.81
N THR A 118 -9.09 11.81 -46.41
CA THR A 118 -9.73 12.95 -45.73
C THR A 118 -11.11 12.60 -45.19
N LYS A 119 -11.26 11.54 -44.44
CA LYS A 119 -12.54 11.33 -43.77
C LYS A 119 -12.53 12.08 -42.42
N LEU A 120 -13.19 13.22 -42.39
CA LEU A 120 -13.83 13.84 -41.23
C LEU A 120 -13.31 15.17 -40.64
N PHE A 121 -12.17 15.76 -41.01
CA PHE A 121 -11.85 17.09 -40.43
C PHE A 121 -11.07 17.95 -41.41
N ASP A 122 -11.43 19.24 -41.51
CA ASP A 122 -10.55 20.27 -42.05
C ASP A 122 -9.30 20.34 -41.15
N ALA A 123 -8.26 19.64 -41.59
CA ALA A 123 -6.96 19.79 -40.93
C ALA A 123 -6.42 21.17 -41.31
N SER A 124 -6.14 22.00 -40.33
CA SER A 124 -5.63 23.36 -40.53
C SER A 124 -4.24 23.34 -41.17
N TRP A 125 -3.50 22.25 -40.98
CA TRP A 125 -2.11 22.09 -41.38
C TRP A 125 -1.88 20.78 -42.16
N TRP A 126 -1.06 20.83 -43.21
CA TRP A 126 -0.78 19.66 -44.08
C TRP A 126 -0.09 18.49 -43.33
N TRP A 127 0.71 18.76 -42.31
CA TRP A 127 1.40 17.75 -41.50
C TRP A 127 0.45 17.02 -40.51
N GLU A 128 -0.69 17.60 -40.20
CA GLU A 128 -1.71 16.92 -39.34
C GLU A 128 -2.27 15.68 -40.02
N HIS A 129 -2.42 15.66 -41.33
CA HIS A 129 -2.85 14.46 -42.06
C HIS A 129 -1.89 13.29 -41.85
N ILE A 130 -0.59 13.58 -41.86
CA ILE A 130 0.46 12.58 -41.61
C ILE A 130 0.43 12.08 -40.20
N SER A 131 0.42 13.00 -39.21
CA SER A 131 0.40 12.67 -37.78
C SER A 131 -0.81 11.81 -37.41
N ARG A 132 -1.99 12.13 -37.94
CA ARG A 132 -3.20 11.34 -37.70
C ARG A 132 -3.12 9.97 -38.35
N TYR A 133 -2.61 9.87 -39.57
CA TYR A 133 -2.45 8.60 -40.26
C TYR A 133 -1.49 7.66 -39.52
N GLU A 134 -0.39 8.18 -39.01
CA GLU A 134 0.54 7.45 -38.17
C GLU A 134 -0.10 7.01 -36.83
N ALA A 135 -0.90 7.89 -36.24
CA ALA A 135 -1.65 7.60 -35.01
C ALA A 135 -2.67 6.48 -35.21
N ASP A 136 -3.40 6.48 -36.35
CA ASP A 136 -4.36 5.44 -36.71
C ASP A 136 -3.68 4.07 -36.87
N ILE A 137 -2.52 4.03 -37.57
CA ILE A 137 -1.73 2.81 -37.71
C ILE A 137 -1.32 2.28 -36.33
N THR A 138 -0.77 3.14 -35.48
CA THR A 138 -0.29 2.77 -34.13
C THR A 138 -1.44 2.29 -33.25
N SER A 139 -2.59 2.99 -33.34
CA SER A 139 -3.80 2.61 -32.58
C SER A 139 -4.32 1.25 -33.01
N THR A 140 -4.41 1.03 -34.33
CA THR A 140 -4.85 -0.25 -34.91
C THR A 140 -3.94 -1.39 -34.52
N GLU A 141 -2.61 -1.19 -34.55
CA GLU A 141 -1.65 -2.19 -34.09
C GLU A 141 -1.81 -2.51 -32.61
N ARG A 142 -2.04 -1.49 -31.77
CA ARG A 142 -2.30 -1.67 -30.34
C ARG A 142 -3.57 -2.48 -30.11
N ILE A 143 -4.67 -2.13 -30.79
CA ILE A 143 -5.95 -2.85 -30.69
C ILE A 143 -5.76 -4.31 -31.08
N ASN A 144 -5.17 -4.57 -32.26
CA ASN A 144 -4.93 -5.92 -32.75
C ASN A 144 -4.01 -6.74 -31.84
N ARG A 145 -3.05 -6.11 -31.15
CA ARG A 145 -2.23 -6.77 -30.15
C ARG A 145 -3.04 -7.16 -28.92
N VAL A 146 -3.83 -6.22 -28.40
CA VAL A 146 -4.70 -6.46 -27.25
C VAL A 146 -5.71 -7.57 -27.54
N GLU A 147 -6.34 -7.55 -28.72
CA GLU A 147 -7.31 -8.58 -29.13
C GLU A 147 -6.65 -9.98 -29.25
N ARG A 148 -5.46 -10.07 -29.84
CA ARG A 148 -4.71 -11.33 -29.91
C ARG A 148 -4.35 -11.85 -28.53
N GLU A 149 -3.90 -10.99 -27.64
CA GLU A 149 -3.60 -11.37 -26.24
C GLU A 149 -4.87 -11.80 -25.52
N ARG A 150 -5.98 -11.09 -25.71
CA ARG A 150 -7.29 -11.44 -25.14
C ARG A 150 -7.73 -12.84 -25.60
N LYS A 151 -7.69 -13.09 -26.92
CA LYS A 151 -8.06 -14.39 -27.49
C LYS A 151 -7.18 -15.51 -26.93
N ARG A 152 -5.86 -15.31 -26.88
CA ARG A 152 -4.92 -16.27 -26.29
C ARG A 152 -5.23 -16.57 -24.82
N ARG A 153 -5.56 -15.54 -24.02
CA ARG A 153 -5.94 -15.71 -22.63
C ARG A 153 -7.25 -16.49 -22.49
N GLN A 154 -8.24 -16.21 -23.34
CA GLN A 154 -9.51 -16.94 -23.37
C GLN A 154 -9.32 -18.42 -23.72
N GLU A 155 -8.49 -18.72 -24.71
CA GLU A 155 -8.18 -20.09 -25.12
C GLU A 155 -7.48 -20.83 -23.98
N ALA A 156 -6.50 -20.21 -23.34
CA ALA A 156 -5.80 -20.78 -22.19
C ALA A 156 -6.72 -21.01 -20.99
N LEU A 157 -7.69 -20.12 -20.73
CA LEU A 157 -8.69 -20.29 -19.67
C LEU A 157 -9.59 -21.49 -19.97
N LYS A 158 -10.11 -21.59 -21.20
CA LYS A 158 -10.96 -22.72 -21.62
C LYS A 158 -10.21 -24.06 -21.49
N ASP A 159 -8.94 -24.09 -21.89
CA ASP A 159 -8.08 -25.27 -21.72
C ASP A 159 -7.93 -25.68 -20.25
N ARG A 160 -7.68 -24.69 -19.37
CA ARG A 160 -7.60 -24.97 -17.92
C ARG A 160 -8.92 -25.50 -17.37
N GLN A 161 -10.04 -24.86 -17.72
CA GLN A 161 -11.37 -25.31 -17.29
C GLN A 161 -11.69 -26.74 -17.75
N ALA A 162 -11.42 -27.04 -19.00
CA ALA A 162 -11.67 -28.37 -19.58
C ALA A 162 -10.85 -29.49 -18.91
N ASN A 163 -9.63 -29.16 -18.43
CA ASN A 163 -8.76 -30.11 -17.75
C ASN A 163 -8.92 -30.13 -16.22
N THR A 164 -9.86 -29.36 -15.67
CA THR A 164 -10.12 -29.34 -14.21
C THR A 164 -11.27 -30.30 -13.88
N LYS A 165 -11.06 -31.15 -12.89
CA LYS A 165 -12.11 -32.06 -12.39
C LYS A 165 -13.33 -31.27 -11.92
N ALA A 166 -14.53 -31.89 -12.05
CA ALA A 166 -15.74 -31.30 -11.51
C ALA A 166 -15.66 -31.10 -9.99
N LEU A 167 -16.36 -30.09 -9.49
CA LEU A 167 -16.42 -29.81 -8.06
C LEU A 167 -17.42 -30.75 -7.39
N PRO A 168 -17.06 -31.46 -6.31
CA PRO A 168 -17.99 -32.28 -5.57
C PRO A 168 -18.83 -31.41 -4.62
N GLU A 169 -19.71 -30.59 -5.17
CA GLU A 169 -20.47 -29.54 -4.45
C GLU A 169 -21.19 -30.04 -3.21
N LYS A 170 -21.99 -31.14 -3.38
CA LYS A 170 -22.74 -31.72 -2.28
C LYS A 170 -21.86 -32.19 -1.12
N ALA A 171 -20.71 -32.81 -1.44
CA ALA A 171 -19.77 -33.27 -0.43
C ALA A 171 -19.10 -32.08 0.29
N ILE A 172 -18.75 -31.02 -0.44
CA ILE A 172 -18.17 -29.80 0.13
C ILE A 172 -19.16 -29.11 1.07
N LEU A 173 -20.41 -28.92 0.64
CA LEU A 173 -21.44 -28.30 1.47
C LEU A 173 -21.74 -29.15 2.71
N TYR A 174 -21.85 -30.46 2.57
CA TYR A 174 -22.03 -31.37 3.70
C TYR A 174 -20.90 -31.25 4.73
N ARG A 175 -19.62 -31.25 4.26
CA ARG A 175 -18.47 -31.10 5.15
C ARG A 175 -18.41 -29.73 5.79
N ALA A 176 -18.71 -28.68 5.04
CA ALA A 176 -18.72 -27.30 5.56
C ALA A 176 -19.80 -27.13 6.65
N ASP A 177 -20.97 -27.71 6.45
CA ASP A 177 -22.04 -27.70 7.47
C ASP A 177 -21.59 -28.38 8.77
N HIS A 178 -21.03 -29.57 8.65
CA HIS A 178 -20.59 -30.35 9.82
C HIS A 178 -19.36 -29.75 10.52
N ALA A 179 -18.41 -29.18 9.77
CA ALA A 179 -17.18 -28.66 10.35
C ALA A 179 -17.31 -27.23 10.92
N TYR A 180 -18.18 -26.41 10.33
CA TYR A 180 -18.20 -24.97 10.65
C TYR A 180 -19.55 -24.48 11.17
N PHE A 181 -20.66 -25.18 10.91
CA PHE A 181 -21.98 -24.70 11.23
C PHE A 181 -22.82 -25.74 12.03
N HIS A 182 -22.24 -26.89 12.38
CA HIS A 182 -22.93 -28.02 13.01
C HIS A 182 -23.74 -27.61 14.24
N ASP A 183 -23.20 -26.77 15.11
CA ASP A 183 -23.84 -26.34 16.35
C ASP A 183 -24.43 -24.92 16.26
N GLU A 184 -24.50 -24.35 15.07
CA GLU A 184 -25.03 -23.01 14.89
C GLU A 184 -26.47 -23.04 14.41
N HIS A 185 -27.41 -22.99 15.36
CA HIS A 185 -28.85 -22.94 15.11
C HIS A 185 -29.46 -21.75 15.85
N PHE A 186 -30.58 -21.25 15.36
CA PHE A 186 -31.33 -20.18 16.01
C PHE A 186 -32.74 -20.65 16.41
N LEU A 187 -33.14 -20.22 17.60
CA LEU A 187 -34.49 -20.39 18.16
C LEU A 187 -35.12 -18.99 18.18
N TYR A 188 -35.93 -18.71 17.18
CA TYR A 188 -36.67 -17.45 17.13
C TYR A 188 -37.84 -17.48 18.08
N TYR A 189 -38.00 -16.49 18.96
CA TYR A 189 -39.04 -16.51 19.98
C TYR A 189 -39.88 -15.25 20.05
N LYS A 190 -41.14 -15.42 20.46
CA LYS A 190 -42.06 -14.33 20.85
C LYS A 190 -42.74 -14.74 22.16
N LYS A 191 -42.59 -13.95 23.23
CA LYS A 191 -43.16 -14.23 24.55
C LYS A 191 -44.63 -13.81 24.60
N HIS A 192 -45.42 -14.67 25.26
CA HIS A 192 -46.83 -14.46 25.57
C HIS A 192 -47.07 -14.83 27.03
N GLY A 193 -46.93 -13.91 27.96
CA GLY A 193 -47.05 -14.20 29.39
C GLY A 193 -46.05 -15.26 29.86
N SER A 194 -46.52 -16.42 30.35
CA SER A 194 -45.69 -17.54 30.80
C SER A 194 -45.26 -18.50 29.66
N ARG A 195 -45.74 -18.28 28.43
CA ARG A 195 -45.42 -19.09 27.25
C ARG A 195 -44.61 -18.27 26.23
N ALA A 196 -44.00 -18.97 25.30
CA ALA A 196 -43.35 -18.38 24.15
C ALA A 196 -43.54 -19.25 22.92
N ASP A 197 -43.80 -18.62 21.78
CA ASP A 197 -43.71 -19.28 20.49
C ASP A 197 -42.23 -19.43 20.15
N ILE A 198 -41.81 -20.61 19.73
CA ILE A 198 -40.45 -20.96 19.35
C ILE A 198 -40.49 -21.51 17.94
N ALA A 199 -39.75 -20.84 17.03
CA ALA A 199 -39.47 -21.31 15.68
C ALA A 199 -38.03 -21.74 15.56
N CYS A 200 -37.77 -22.98 15.20
CA CYS A 200 -36.43 -23.58 15.15
C CYS A 200 -35.87 -23.54 13.73
N SER A 201 -34.74 -22.93 13.53
CA SER A 201 -34.09 -22.86 12.20
C SER A 201 -33.65 -24.23 11.68
N LYS A 202 -33.30 -25.17 12.57
CA LYS A 202 -32.86 -26.53 12.20
C LYS A 202 -33.96 -27.42 11.67
N CYS A 203 -35.07 -27.55 12.38
CA CYS A 203 -36.14 -28.45 11.98
C CYS A 203 -37.31 -27.75 11.27
N GLY A 204 -37.29 -26.42 11.17
CA GLY A 204 -38.36 -25.61 10.57
C GLY A 204 -39.65 -25.59 11.39
N GLY A 205 -39.69 -26.33 12.51
CA GLY A 205 -40.92 -26.46 13.31
C GLY A 205 -41.18 -25.23 14.16
N VAL A 206 -42.49 -25.00 14.41
CA VAL A 206 -42.94 -23.93 15.30
C VAL A 206 -43.82 -24.56 16.39
N THR A 207 -43.58 -24.15 17.63
CA THR A 207 -44.39 -24.61 18.77
C THR A 207 -44.48 -23.54 19.82
N THR A 208 -45.53 -23.62 20.67
CA THR A 208 -45.67 -22.78 21.84
C THR A 208 -45.25 -23.58 23.08
N ALA A 209 -44.23 -23.12 23.77
CA ALA A 209 -43.68 -23.79 24.95
C ALA A 209 -43.79 -22.87 26.18
N ARG A 210 -43.91 -23.47 27.38
CA ARG A 210 -43.97 -22.74 28.64
C ARG A 210 -42.54 -22.53 29.19
N TRP A 211 -42.22 -21.30 29.51
CA TRP A 211 -40.92 -20.92 30.10
C TRP A 211 -41.02 -20.49 31.58
N LYS A 212 -42.23 -20.28 32.08
CA LYS A 212 -42.46 -19.91 33.46
C LYS A 212 -43.57 -20.79 34.03
N SER A 213 -43.35 -21.40 35.20
CA SER A 213 -44.35 -22.19 35.87
C SER A 213 -45.54 -21.32 36.31
N SER A 214 -46.75 -21.82 36.10
CA SER A 214 -47.97 -21.15 36.57
C SER A 214 -48.39 -21.58 37.98
N GLY A 215 -47.71 -22.61 38.56
CA GLY A 215 -48.05 -23.18 39.86
C GLY A 215 -49.31 -24.05 39.85
N ALA A 216 -49.92 -24.32 38.67
CA ALA A 216 -51.10 -25.21 38.51
C ALA A 216 -50.69 -26.68 38.32
N TYR A 217 -51.51 -27.61 38.77
CA TYR A 217 -51.22 -29.05 38.74
C TYR A 217 -51.09 -29.62 37.29
N GLU A 218 -51.64 -28.92 36.31
CA GLU A 218 -51.57 -29.31 34.89
C GLU A 218 -50.19 -29.03 34.25
N ASP A 219 -49.29 -28.33 34.91
CA ASP A 219 -47.97 -27.98 34.37
C ASP A 219 -46.98 -29.16 34.30
N GLN A 220 -47.31 -30.32 34.90
CA GLN A 220 -46.41 -31.48 34.92
C GLN A 220 -46.27 -32.17 33.54
N PHE A 221 -47.15 -31.90 32.60
CA PHE A 221 -47.16 -32.52 31.28
C PHE A 221 -46.72 -31.61 30.13
N GLU A 222 -46.52 -30.31 30.39
CA GLU A 222 -46.03 -29.41 29.34
C GLU A 222 -44.48 -29.39 29.33
N ARG A 223 -43.91 -29.41 28.12
CA ARG A 223 -42.48 -29.26 27.94
C ARG A 223 -42.06 -27.89 28.44
N ASN A 224 -41.32 -27.84 29.52
CA ASN A 224 -40.69 -26.60 30.02
C ASN A 224 -39.43 -26.33 29.27
N ILE A 225 -39.25 -25.07 28.84
CA ILE A 225 -38.05 -24.56 28.25
C ILE A 225 -37.44 -23.53 29.21
N GLU A 226 -36.13 -23.30 29.09
CA GLU A 226 -35.48 -22.19 29.74
C GLU A 226 -36.08 -20.86 29.28
N GLU A 227 -36.02 -19.83 30.11
CA GLU A 227 -36.51 -18.51 29.72
C GLU A 227 -35.81 -17.99 28.46
N PRO A 228 -36.55 -17.80 27.34
CA PRO A 228 -35.96 -17.25 26.15
C PRO A 228 -35.49 -15.79 26.37
N ARG A 229 -34.19 -15.57 26.32
CA ARG A 229 -33.56 -14.25 26.38
C ARG A 229 -32.72 -14.03 25.12
N GLU A 230 -32.66 -12.79 24.65
CA GLU A 230 -31.85 -12.47 23.48
C GLU A 230 -30.39 -12.91 23.64
N ASN A 231 -29.89 -13.68 22.66
CA ASN A 231 -28.58 -14.30 22.61
C ASN A 231 -28.26 -15.38 23.68
N SER A 232 -29.19 -15.76 24.55
CA SER A 232 -29.02 -16.94 25.40
C SER A 232 -29.18 -18.24 24.57
N PHE A 233 -28.66 -19.34 25.07
CA PHE A 233 -28.82 -20.63 24.44
C PHE A 233 -30.00 -21.39 25.08
N GLY A 234 -30.67 -22.19 24.26
CA GLY A 234 -31.73 -23.10 24.69
C GLY A 234 -31.81 -24.31 23.81
N THR A 235 -32.74 -25.23 24.13
CA THR A 235 -32.98 -26.47 23.41
C THR A 235 -34.32 -26.40 22.69
N CYS A 236 -34.35 -26.76 21.41
CA CYS A 236 -35.57 -26.83 20.67
C CYS A 236 -36.48 -27.92 21.26
N PRO A 237 -37.73 -27.60 21.66
CA PRO A 237 -38.63 -28.56 22.27
C PRO A 237 -39.13 -29.65 21.31
N MET A 238 -38.91 -29.50 20.00
CA MET A 238 -39.37 -30.45 18.98
C MET A 238 -38.27 -31.41 18.53
N CYS A 239 -37.07 -30.89 18.19
CA CYS A 239 -36.00 -31.70 17.62
C CYS A 239 -34.80 -31.90 18.56
N GLY A 240 -34.80 -31.26 19.75
CA GLY A 240 -33.71 -31.37 20.72
C GLY A 240 -32.43 -30.59 20.34
N ALA A 241 -32.42 -29.87 19.24
CA ALA A 241 -31.24 -29.12 18.85
C ALA A 241 -30.98 -27.91 19.78
N ARG A 242 -29.75 -27.74 20.20
CA ARG A 242 -29.32 -26.55 20.94
C ARG A 242 -29.20 -25.38 19.96
N GLY A 243 -29.80 -24.24 20.30
CA GLY A 243 -29.73 -23.03 19.47
C GLY A 243 -29.70 -21.75 20.29
N GLN A 244 -29.28 -20.65 19.64
CA GLN A 244 -29.27 -19.34 20.26
C GLN A 244 -30.63 -18.66 20.10
N TYR A 245 -31.20 -18.16 21.19
CA TYR A 245 -32.47 -17.44 21.17
C TYR A 245 -32.33 -16.08 20.49
N LYS A 246 -33.28 -15.79 19.56
CA LYS A 246 -33.42 -14.51 18.89
C LYS A 246 -34.85 -14.00 19.00
N CYS A 247 -35.02 -12.82 19.58
CA CYS A 247 -36.33 -12.20 19.71
C CYS A 247 -36.88 -11.80 18.31
N LYS A 248 -38.05 -12.31 17.96
CA LYS A 248 -38.74 -12.03 16.69
C LYS A 248 -38.75 -10.51 16.35
N GLY A 249 -39.09 -9.68 17.31
CA GLY A 249 -39.19 -8.25 17.10
C GLY A 249 -37.85 -7.51 16.85
N LYS A 250 -36.72 -8.20 17.10
CA LYS A 250 -35.37 -7.64 16.90
C LYS A 250 -34.68 -8.15 15.63
N VAL A 251 -35.14 -9.27 15.07
CA VAL A 251 -34.57 -9.85 13.84
C VAL A 251 -35.05 -9.03 12.64
N LYS A 252 -34.11 -8.38 11.96
CA LYS A 252 -34.38 -7.68 10.71
C LYS A 252 -33.71 -8.46 9.55
N GLY A 253 -34.50 -9.21 8.81
CA GLY A 253 -34.03 -10.03 7.71
C GLY A 253 -33.36 -11.34 8.15
N SER A 254 -32.45 -11.87 7.34
CA SER A 254 -31.72 -13.10 7.61
C SER A 254 -30.40 -12.86 8.34
N ILE A 255 -29.98 -13.86 9.12
CA ILE A 255 -28.65 -13.94 9.72
C ILE A 255 -27.79 -14.72 8.73
N ARG A 256 -26.62 -14.18 8.37
CA ARG A 256 -25.70 -14.81 7.43
C ARG A 256 -24.31 -14.95 8.05
N LYS A 257 -23.70 -16.10 7.85
CA LYS A 257 -22.29 -16.35 8.21
C LYS A 257 -21.56 -16.98 7.05
N THR A 258 -20.44 -16.38 6.72
CA THR A 258 -19.57 -16.80 5.61
C THR A 258 -18.31 -17.47 6.16
N ARG A 259 -17.91 -18.56 5.52
CA ARG A 259 -16.64 -19.27 5.77
C ARG A 259 -15.94 -19.53 4.45
N TYR A 260 -14.64 -19.70 4.53
CA TYR A 260 -13.80 -19.97 3.35
C TYR A 260 -13.08 -21.30 3.56
N LEU A 261 -12.88 -22.05 2.49
CA LEU A 261 -12.16 -23.32 2.53
C LEU A 261 -11.42 -23.58 1.22
N PHE A 262 -10.51 -24.53 1.26
CA PHE A 262 -9.72 -24.95 0.11
C PHE A 262 -9.94 -26.41 -0.22
N LEU A 263 -9.98 -26.70 -1.55
CA LEU A 263 -9.93 -28.05 -2.09
C LEU A 263 -8.82 -28.11 -3.14
N GLY A 264 -7.88 -29.02 -2.94
CA GLY A 264 -6.85 -29.33 -3.92
C GLY A 264 -7.24 -30.55 -4.76
N GLN A 265 -6.93 -30.52 -6.07
CA GLN A 265 -7.18 -31.63 -6.98
C GLN A 265 -6.01 -31.79 -7.98
N LYS A 266 -5.79 -33.02 -8.45
CA LYS A 266 -4.86 -33.30 -9.56
C LYS A 266 -5.28 -32.52 -10.79
N TYR A 267 -4.32 -31.99 -11.50
CA TYR A 267 -4.50 -31.22 -12.73
C TYR A 267 -3.50 -31.66 -13.77
N LYS A 268 -3.98 -32.12 -14.94
CA LYS A 268 -3.15 -32.73 -15.98
C LYS A 268 -2.26 -33.87 -15.42
N ASP A 269 -1.08 -34.08 -15.99
CA ASP A 269 -0.23 -35.23 -15.64
C ASP A 269 0.41 -35.12 -14.25
N ASN A 270 1.06 -33.99 -13.95
CA ASN A 270 1.83 -33.78 -12.71
C ASN A 270 1.53 -32.43 -12.05
N GLY A 271 0.53 -31.73 -12.55
CA GLY A 271 0.11 -30.44 -12.00
C GLY A 271 -0.92 -30.58 -10.87
N PHE A 272 -1.27 -29.45 -10.31
CA PHE A 272 -2.21 -29.36 -9.20
C PHE A 272 -3.06 -28.10 -9.33
N VAL A 273 -4.32 -28.16 -8.89
CA VAL A 273 -5.17 -26.98 -8.77
C VAL A 273 -5.66 -26.83 -7.36
N MET A 274 -5.47 -25.64 -6.77
CA MET A 274 -6.01 -25.30 -5.47
C MET A 274 -7.22 -24.39 -5.68
N ARG A 275 -8.37 -24.81 -5.20
CA ARG A 275 -9.68 -24.15 -5.38
C ARG A 275 -10.06 -23.43 -4.09
N TYR A 276 -10.38 -22.15 -4.19
CA TYR A 276 -10.80 -21.31 -3.09
C TYR A 276 -12.31 -21.11 -3.12
N ILE A 277 -12.98 -21.58 -2.08
CA ILE A 277 -14.44 -21.74 -2.03
C ILE A 277 -14.97 -20.94 -0.85
N GLN A 278 -15.97 -20.11 -1.13
CA GLN A 278 -16.80 -19.47 -0.11
C GLN A 278 -18.03 -20.33 0.13
N VAL A 279 -18.33 -20.59 1.39
CA VAL A 279 -19.61 -21.17 1.82
C VAL A 279 -20.33 -20.19 2.73
N GLU A 280 -21.62 -20.04 2.52
CA GLU A 280 -22.48 -19.16 3.29
C GLU A 280 -23.67 -19.92 3.82
N LYS A 281 -23.89 -19.84 5.14
CA LYS A 281 -25.08 -20.32 5.78
C LYS A 281 -25.96 -19.15 6.16
N GLU A 282 -27.21 -19.22 5.74
CA GLU A 282 -28.24 -18.24 5.99
C GLU A 282 -29.33 -18.84 6.84
N TRP A 283 -29.68 -18.16 7.91
CA TRP A 283 -30.80 -18.52 8.80
C TRP A 283 -31.88 -17.46 8.64
N THR A 284 -33.04 -17.87 8.20
CA THR A 284 -34.14 -16.98 7.91
C THR A 284 -35.35 -17.30 8.79
N LEU A 285 -35.99 -16.24 9.29
CA LEU A 285 -37.32 -16.29 9.86
C LEU A 285 -38.29 -15.67 8.86
N GLY A 286 -39.08 -16.49 8.21
CA GLY A 286 -40.16 -16.10 7.31
C GLY A 286 -41.49 -15.91 8.05
N PHE A 287 -42.41 -15.22 7.39
CA PHE A 287 -43.83 -15.13 7.81
C PHE A 287 -44.67 -15.65 6.68
N VAL A 288 -45.49 -16.66 7.01
CA VAL A 288 -46.53 -17.17 6.12
C VAL A 288 -47.87 -16.73 6.69
N ALA A 289 -48.72 -16.09 5.88
CA ALA A 289 -50.08 -15.79 6.28
C ALA A 289 -50.86 -17.10 6.37
N GLY A 290 -51.29 -17.50 7.56
CA GLY A 290 -52.16 -18.66 7.76
C GLY A 290 -53.55 -18.37 7.24
N GLU A 291 -54.30 -19.44 6.84
CA GLU A 291 -55.65 -19.33 6.30
C GLU A 291 -56.66 -18.62 7.21
N ASN A 292 -56.38 -18.49 8.50
CA ASN A 292 -57.22 -17.81 9.51
C ASN A 292 -56.66 -16.49 10.02
N GLY A 293 -55.75 -15.83 9.27
CA GLY A 293 -55.14 -14.53 9.69
C GLY A 293 -54.12 -14.65 10.83
N ASN A 294 -53.81 -15.84 11.30
CA ASN A 294 -52.76 -16.06 12.29
C ASN A 294 -51.40 -16.05 11.61
N GLU A 295 -50.45 -15.31 12.21
CA GLU A 295 -49.04 -15.31 11.74
C GLU A 295 -48.43 -16.70 11.92
N MET A 296 -48.12 -17.38 10.84
CA MET A 296 -47.30 -18.60 10.86
C MET A 296 -45.87 -18.24 10.63
N TYR A 297 -44.98 -18.86 11.39
CA TYR A 297 -43.53 -18.66 11.25
C TYR A 297 -42.95 -19.78 10.39
N ASP A 298 -42.02 -19.39 9.51
CA ASP A 298 -41.22 -20.35 8.74
C ASP A 298 -39.74 -20.04 9.02
N ALA A 299 -39.11 -20.90 9.80
CA ALA A 299 -37.69 -20.79 10.12
C ALA A 299 -36.93 -21.85 9.34
N TYR A 300 -35.93 -21.47 8.60
CA TYR A 300 -35.13 -22.43 7.83
C TYR A 300 -33.67 -22.02 7.73
N GLU A 301 -32.83 -23.00 7.41
CA GLU A 301 -31.41 -22.84 7.14
C GLU A 301 -31.14 -23.13 5.66
N LYS A 302 -30.38 -22.27 5.03
CA LYS A 302 -29.94 -22.48 3.66
C LYS A 302 -28.42 -22.40 3.61
N LEU A 303 -27.80 -23.45 3.12
CA LEU A 303 -26.36 -23.49 2.85
C LEU A 303 -26.13 -23.35 1.36
N SER A 304 -25.24 -22.47 0.99
CA SER A 304 -24.84 -22.24 -0.39
C SER A 304 -23.30 -22.09 -0.47
N GLY A 305 -22.76 -22.31 -1.65
CA GLY A 305 -21.33 -22.16 -1.90
C GLY A 305 -21.06 -21.57 -3.27
N VAL A 306 -19.93 -20.90 -3.37
CA VAL A 306 -19.43 -20.36 -4.62
C VAL A 306 -17.91 -20.55 -4.66
N GLU A 307 -17.39 -21.00 -5.79
CA GLU A 307 -15.95 -21.05 -6.03
C GLU A 307 -15.47 -19.67 -6.44
N LEU A 308 -14.54 -19.10 -5.69
CA LEU A 308 -14.07 -17.73 -5.90
C LEU A 308 -12.81 -17.66 -6.77
N ALA A 309 -11.94 -18.67 -6.68
CA ALA A 309 -10.70 -18.69 -7.43
C ALA A 309 -10.14 -20.10 -7.59
N ARG A 310 -9.32 -20.28 -8.64
CA ARG A 310 -8.50 -21.47 -8.89
C ARG A 310 -7.06 -21.07 -9.09
N ALA A 311 -6.16 -21.60 -8.28
CA ALA A 311 -4.73 -21.45 -8.47
C ALA A 311 -4.18 -22.72 -9.13
N TYR A 312 -3.64 -22.59 -10.32
CA TYR A 312 -3.08 -23.67 -11.12
C TYR A 312 -1.56 -23.73 -10.99
N PHE A 313 -1.06 -24.89 -10.68
CA PHE A 313 0.35 -25.20 -10.53
C PHE A 313 0.78 -26.21 -11.59
N GLU A 314 1.70 -25.82 -12.44
CA GLU A 314 2.28 -26.67 -13.47
C GLU A 314 3.80 -26.63 -13.35
N PRO A 315 4.51 -27.77 -13.55
CA PRO A 315 5.97 -27.82 -13.48
C PRO A 315 6.64 -26.78 -14.38
N GLY A 316 7.57 -26.00 -13.85
CA GLY A 316 8.33 -25.00 -14.60
C GLY A 316 7.53 -23.74 -15.04
N LYS A 317 6.26 -23.61 -14.64
CA LYS A 317 5.44 -22.43 -14.94
C LYS A 317 5.18 -21.61 -13.67
N LYS A 318 4.92 -20.32 -13.86
CA LYS A 318 4.42 -19.46 -12.80
C LYS A 318 2.99 -19.86 -12.44
N VAL A 319 2.65 -19.73 -11.18
CA VAL A 319 1.28 -19.96 -10.69
C VAL A 319 0.32 -19.05 -11.44
N GLN A 320 -0.72 -19.65 -12.00
CA GLN A 320 -1.79 -18.92 -12.69
C GLN A 320 -3.04 -18.97 -11.83
N VAL A 321 -3.59 -17.81 -11.48
CA VAL A 321 -4.84 -17.73 -10.74
C VAL A 321 -5.94 -17.22 -11.64
N ASP A 322 -7.02 -18.00 -11.73
CA ASP A 322 -8.27 -17.62 -12.39
C ASP A 322 -9.30 -17.29 -11.32
N TYR A 323 -9.99 -16.15 -11.45
CA TYR A 323 -10.97 -15.66 -10.48
C TYR A 323 -12.38 -15.75 -11.04
N ASN A 324 -13.33 -16.13 -10.20
CA ASN A 324 -14.74 -16.09 -10.54
C ASN A 324 -15.23 -14.62 -10.58
N LYS A 325 -16.08 -14.31 -11.54
CA LYS A 325 -16.82 -13.05 -11.60
C LYS A 325 -18.01 -13.15 -10.65
N HIS A 326 -17.79 -12.82 -9.39
CA HIS A 326 -18.85 -12.83 -8.38
C HIS A 326 -19.72 -11.57 -8.51
N ASP A 327 -21.00 -11.77 -8.84
CA ASP A 327 -22.04 -10.76 -8.71
C ASP A 327 -22.92 -11.09 -7.50
N PRO A 328 -22.86 -10.32 -6.40
CA PRO A 328 -23.63 -10.62 -5.19
C PRO A 328 -25.14 -10.48 -5.35
N TYR A 329 -25.62 -9.87 -6.44
CA TYR A 329 -27.04 -9.63 -6.68
C TYR A 329 -27.72 -10.65 -7.58
N VAL A 330 -26.95 -11.51 -8.23
CA VAL A 330 -27.48 -12.57 -9.09
C VAL A 330 -27.15 -13.89 -8.44
N GLY A 331 -28.15 -14.60 -7.92
CA GLY A 331 -27.96 -15.95 -7.37
C GLY A 331 -27.38 -16.86 -8.43
N LYS A 332 -26.13 -17.29 -8.25
CA LYS A 332 -25.35 -17.98 -9.25
C LYS A 332 -24.93 -19.35 -8.80
N ASP A 333 -24.67 -20.20 -9.79
CA ASP A 333 -24.14 -21.54 -9.62
C ASP A 333 -22.80 -21.57 -8.90
N PHE A 334 -22.36 -22.73 -8.45
CA PHE A 334 -21.18 -22.92 -7.64
C PHE A 334 -19.91 -22.41 -8.35
N TRP A 335 -19.81 -22.63 -9.64
CA TRP A 335 -18.77 -22.06 -10.50
C TRP A 335 -19.42 -21.44 -11.73
N ASP A 336 -19.29 -20.14 -11.84
CA ASP A 336 -19.80 -19.37 -12.97
C ASP A 336 -18.66 -19.02 -13.97
N ASP A 337 -18.49 -17.80 -14.32
CA ASP A 337 -17.43 -17.37 -15.23
C ASP A 337 -16.17 -16.91 -14.51
N CYS A 338 -15.00 -17.23 -15.08
CA CYS A 338 -13.74 -16.68 -14.61
C CYS A 338 -13.47 -15.29 -15.18
N ASN A 339 -13.00 -14.40 -14.34
CA ASN A 339 -12.54 -13.08 -14.75
C ASN A 339 -11.19 -13.18 -15.49
N LEU A 340 -11.20 -12.94 -16.79
CA LEU A 340 -10.02 -13.02 -17.64
C LEU A 340 -9.00 -11.89 -17.42
N TYR A 341 -9.40 -10.80 -16.80
CA TYR A 341 -8.58 -9.60 -16.72
C TYR A 341 -7.81 -9.43 -15.40
N GLY A 342 -7.94 -10.39 -14.49
CA GLY A 342 -7.12 -10.42 -13.28
C GLY A 342 -7.28 -9.23 -12.31
N LEU A 343 -8.23 -8.34 -12.58
CA LEU A 343 -8.57 -7.21 -11.70
C LEU A 343 -9.64 -7.65 -10.69
N SER A 344 -9.44 -8.81 -10.09
CA SER A 344 -10.30 -9.26 -9.02
C SER A 344 -9.89 -8.56 -7.73
N SER A 345 -10.85 -7.98 -7.05
CA SER A 345 -10.71 -7.54 -5.66
C SER A 345 -10.72 -8.72 -4.68
N ILE A 346 -10.91 -9.95 -5.16
CA ILE A 346 -10.94 -11.16 -4.35
C ILE A 346 -9.52 -11.48 -3.90
N ARG A 347 -9.27 -11.30 -2.61
CA ARG A 347 -8.05 -11.73 -1.97
C ARG A 347 -8.22 -13.18 -1.51
N ILE A 348 -7.34 -14.07 -1.93
CA ILE A 348 -7.25 -15.41 -1.38
C ILE A 348 -6.71 -15.29 0.04
N ASN A 349 -7.56 -15.50 1.03
CA ASN A 349 -7.20 -15.46 2.44
C ASN A 349 -6.80 -16.85 2.94
N SER A 350 -6.32 -16.92 4.19
CA SER A 350 -6.14 -18.20 4.86
C SER A 350 -7.47 -18.89 5.12
N GLY A 351 -7.46 -20.21 5.11
CA GLY A 351 -8.65 -21.01 5.38
C GLY A 351 -8.31 -22.47 5.59
N PRO A 352 -9.22 -23.27 6.15
CA PRO A 352 -9.06 -24.71 6.30
C PRO A 352 -9.02 -25.42 4.95
N ILE A 353 -8.28 -26.49 4.92
CA ILE A 353 -8.06 -27.32 3.74
C ILE A 353 -8.87 -28.61 3.91
N LEU A 354 -9.64 -28.95 2.90
CA LEU A 354 -10.38 -30.20 2.91
C LEU A 354 -9.42 -31.41 2.88
N PRO A 355 -9.63 -32.43 3.71
CA PRO A 355 -8.71 -33.58 3.87
C PRO A 355 -8.39 -34.29 2.55
N GLU A 356 -9.36 -34.39 1.63
CA GLU A 356 -9.20 -35.00 0.31
C GLU A 356 -8.07 -34.35 -0.53
N THR A 357 -7.75 -33.10 -0.23
CA THR A 357 -6.63 -32.38 -0.86
C THR A 357 -5.31 -33.13 -0.73
N TYR A 358 -5.05 -33.70 0.45
CA TYR A 358 -3.79 -34.39 0.73
C TYR A 358 -3.64 -35.71 -0.05
N ASP A 359 -4.76 -36.40 -0.28
CA ASP A 359 -4.77 -37.62 -1.09
C ASP A 359 -4.56 -37.30 -2.58
N GLU A 360 -5.14 -36.21 -3.05
CA GLU A 360 -4.96 -35.72 -4.42
C GLU A 360 -3.55 -35.17 -4.69
N MET A 361 -2.73 -34.88 -3.67
CA MET A 361 -1.34 -34.48 -3.84
C MET A 361 -0.43 -35.66 -4.23
N THR A 362 -0.83 -36.90 -3.93
CA THR A 362 -0.04 -38.09 -4.26
C THR A 362 0.11 -38.24 -5.79
N GLY A 363 1.34 -38.42 -6.27
CA GLY A 363 1.65 -38.50 -7.71
C GLY A 363 1.65 -37.15 -8.43
N THR A 364 1.60 -36.04 -7.71
CA THR A 364 1.79 -34.68 -8.26
C THR A 364 3.15 -34.10 -7.84
N MET A 365 3.52 -32.97 -8.38
CA MET A 365 4.72 -32.23 -7.99
C MET A 365 4.75 -31.86 -6.49
N PHE A 366 3.65 -32.00 -5.76
CA PHE A 366 3.52 -31.64 -4.35
C PHE A 366 3.46 -32.83 -3.39
N GLN A 367 3.62 -34.06 -3.85
CA GLN A 367 3.54 -35.24 -3.00
C GLN A 367 4.51 -35.22 -1.79
N TYR A 368 5.63 -34.53 -1.91
CA TYR A 368 6.66 -34.38 -0.86
C TYR A 368 6.66 -33.01 -0.20
N SER A 369 5.66 -32.16 -0.44
CA SER A 369 5.66 -30.80 0.06
C SER A 369 5.51 -30.67 1.59
N ALA A 370 5.24 -31.77 2.30
CA ALA A 370 4.95 -31.80 3.75
C ALA A 370 3.81 -30.82 4.18
N MET A 371 2.88 -30.49 3.25
CA MET A 371 1.83 -29.50 3.51
C MET A 371 0.86 -29.97 4.62
N LYS A 372 0.58 -31.27 4.71
CA LYS A 372 -0.27 -31.84 5.76
C LYS A 372 0.33 -31.65 7.15
N GLU A 373 1.61 -31.95 7.28
CA GLU A 373 2.38 -31.78 8.51
C GLU A 373 2.46 -30.30 8.91
N TYR A 374 2.70 -29.43 7.93
CA TYR A 374 2.72 -27.99 8.16
C TYR A 374 1.40 -27.48 8.69
N THR A 375 0.30 -27.78 8.02
CA THR A 375 -1.05 -27.31 8.42
C THR A 375 -1.49 -27.85 9.78
N ASN A 376 -1.12 -29.09 10.10
CA ASN A 376 -1.39 -29.68 11.41
C ASN A 376 -0.56 -29.07 12.56
N SER A 377 0.59 -28.49 12.22
CA SER A 377 1.51 -27.89 13.20
C SER A 377 1.21 -26.41 13.49
N LEU A 378 0.34 -25.77 12.68
CA LEU A 378 -0.02 -24.38 12.86
C LEU A 378 -1.09 -24.22 13.94
N MET A 379 -0.99 -23.13 14.71
CA MET A 379 -2.05 -22.70 15.64
C MET A 379 -3.20 -21.98 14.91
N SER A 380 -3.00 -21.55 13.67
CA SER A 380 -3.96 -20.84 12.83
C SER A 380 -4.00 -21.43 11.43
N VAL A 381 -5.04 -21.13 10.68
CA VAL A 381 -5.16 -21.52 9.28
C VAL A 381 -4.13 -20.80 8.40
N CYS A 382 -3.63 -21.50 7.36
CA CYS A 382 -2.69 -20.94 6.38
C CYS A 382 -3.37 -20.61 5.04
N ASN A 383 -2.65 -19.88 4.18
CA ASN A 383 -2.96 -19.78 2.77
C ASN A 383 -2.22 -20.90 2.01
N PRO A 384 -2.89 -21.95 1.55
CA PRO A 384 -2.23 -23.07 0.89
C PRO A 384 -1.62 -22.70 -0.46
N VAL A 385 -2.11 -21.66 -1.13
CA VAL A 385 -1.55 -21.19 -2.40
C VAL A 385 -0.17 -20.59 -2.16
N GLU A 386 -0.02 -19.75 -1.14
CA GLU A 386 1.28 -19.19 -0.75
C GLU A 386 2.28 -20.27 -0.33
N TYR A 387 1.81 -21.29 0.41
CA TYR A 387 2.64 -22.42 0.81
C TYR A 387 3.19 -23.20 -0.39
N LEU A 388 2.32 -23.59 -1.32
CA LEU A 388 2.69 -24.35 -2.51
C LEU A 388 3.56 -23.54 -3.46
N GLU A 389 3.30 -22.24 -3.60
CA GLU A 389 4.13 -21.33 -4.38
C GLU A 389 5.54 -21.18 -3.76
N CYS A 390 5.61 -21.10 -2.44
CA CYS A 390 6.88 -21.09 -1.71
C CYS A 390 7.65 -22.41 -1.93
N TYR A 391 6.98 -23.56 -1.82
CA TYR A 391 7.60 -24.86 -2.05
C TYR A 391 8.15 -25.01 -3.48
N MET A 392 7.43 -24.52 -4.49
CA MET A 392 7.94 -24.53 -5.87
C MET A 392 9.24 -23.76 -6.05
N ARG A 393 9.44 -22.69 -5.29
CA ARG A 393 10.65 -21.87 -5.33
C ARG A 393 11.75 -22.42 -4.43
N THR A 394 11.36 -22.95 -3.28
CA THR A 394 12.25 -23.37 -2.21
C THR A 394 11.82 -24.76 -1.70
N PRO A 395 12.19 -25.85 -2.39
CA PRO A 395 11.80 -27.20 -1.98
C PRO A 395 12.30 -27.59 -0.57
N GLN A 396 13.35 -26.93 -0.08
CA GLN A 396 13.84 -27.08 1.29
C GLN A 396 12.80 -26.76 2.37
N LEU A 397 11.65 -26.17 2.00
CA LEU A 397 10.52 -25.99 2.89
C LEU A 397 10.05 -27.32 3.51
N GLU A 398 10.07 -28.42 2.73
CA GLU A 398 9.79 -29.77 3.24
C GLU A 398 10.73 -30.13 4.42
N MET A 399 12.02 -29.90 4.24
CA MET A 399 13.04 -30.18 5.27
C MET A 399 12.73 -29.41 6.57
N LEU A 400 12.39 -28.11 6.46
CA LEU A 400 12.07 -27.28 7.62
C LEU A 400 10.84 -27.81 8.37
N VAL A 401 9.79 -28.19 7.63
CA VAL A 401 8.55 -28.72 8.22
C VAL A 401 8.81 -30.05 8.92
N LYS A 402 9.49 -31.00 8.25
CA LYS A 402 9.81 -32.31 8.81
C LYS A 402 10.75 -32.26 10.02
N MET A 403 11.57 -31.21 10.11
CA MET A 403 12.40 -30.94 11.29
C MET A 403 11.68 -30.13 12.37
N HIS A 404 10.37 -29.89 12.26
CA HIS A 404 9.59 -29.09 13.19
C HIS A 404 10.04 -27.63 13.35
N LEU A 405 10.76 -27.08 12.37
CA LEU A 405 11.15 -25.66 12.31
C LEU A 405 10.01 -24.80 11.78
N ILE A 406 8.83 -24.94 12.36
CA ILE A 406 7.58 -24.36 11.86
C ILE A 406 7.63 -22.83 11.84
N GLY A 407 8.22 -22.19 12.82
CA GLY A 407 8.37 -20.72 12.84
C GLY A 407 9.20 -20.19 11.66
N VAL A 408 10.27 -20.91 11.27
CA VAL A 408 11.07 -20.57 10.08
C VAL A 408 10.27 -20.82 8.80
N ALA A 409 9.60 -21.96 8.70
CA ALA A 409 8.77 -22.31 7.55
C ALA A 409 7.67 -21.26 7.33
N GLU A 410 6.98 -20.83 8.39
CA GLU A 410 5.94 -19.80 8.33
C GLU A 410 6.46 -18.45 7.82
N ARG A 411 7.65 -18.05 8.25
CA ARG A 411 8.30 -16.82 7.77
C ARG A 411 8.71 -16.90 6.31
N LEU A 412 9.19 -18.08 5.88
CA LEU A 412 9.56 -18.31 4.49
C LEU A 412 8.33 -18.26 3.57
N VAL A 413 7.22 -18.89 3.98
CA VAL A 413 5.93 -18.84 3.27
C VAL A 413 5.43 -17.40 3.12
N LYS A 414 5.60 -16.56 4.14
CA LYS A 414 5.28 -15.13 4.11
C LYS A 414 6.29 -14.27 3.33
N CYS A 415 7.10 -14.86 2.47
CA CYS A 415 8.09 -14.18 1.62
C CYS A 415 9.17 -13.38 2.38
N GLN A 416 9.53 -13.78 3.59
CA GLN A 416 10.59 -13.16 4.36
C GLN A 416 11.92 -13.91 4.18
N TYR A 417 12.50 -13.84 2.99
CA TYR A 417 13.70 -14.59 2.58
C TYR A 417 14.99 -14.20 3.32
N GLY A 418 15.08 -13.04 3.91
CA GLY A 418 16.28 -12.58 4.63
C GLY A 418 16.74 -13.46 5.80
N ILE A 419 15.93 -14.45 6.20
CA ILE A 419 16.26 -15.43 7.22
C ILE A 419 17.08 -16.61 6.68
N ILE A 420 17.05 -16.85 5.38
CA ILE A 420 17.83 -17.90 4.70
C ILE A 420 19.17 -17.31 4.26
N LYS A 421 20.24 -18.09 4.39
CA LYS A 421 21.61 -17.65 4.05
C LYS A 421 22.16 -18.28 2.79
N ASP A 422 21.79 -19.53 2.53
CA ASP A 422 22.17 -20.23 1.29
C ASP A 422 20.96 -21.00 0.76
N GLU A 423 20.29 -20.45 -0.25
CA GLU A 423 19.10 -21.04 -0.87
C GLU A 423 19.42 -22.33 -1.64
N THR A 424 20.68 -22.59 -1.96
CA THR A 424 21.13 -23.79 -2.71
C THR A 424 21.49 -24.93 -1.79
N ALA A 425 21.71 -24.67 -0.52
CA ALA A 425 22.13 -25.68 0.43
C ALA A 425 21.04 -26.74 0.66
N THR A 426 21.50 -28.00 0.76
CA THR A 426 20.64 -29.15 1.08
C THR A 426 20.64 -29.49 2.56
N ARG A 427 21.64 -29.02 3.29
CA ARG A 427 21.76 -29.22 4.73
C ARG A 427 21.10 -28.06 5.50
N PRO A 428 20.35 -28.36 6.57
CA PRO A 428 19.60 -27.33 7.31
C PRO A 428 20.51 -26.29 7.99
N ASP A 429 21.65 -26.68 8.50
CA ASP A 429 22.60 -25.76 9.14
C ASP A 429 23.27 -24.80 8.14
N GLU A 430 23.52 -25.23 6.93
CA GLU A 430 24.04 -24.41 5.84
C GLU A 430 22.94 -23.50 5.29
N PHE A 431 21.75 -24.06 5.01
CA PHE A 431 20.58 -23.35 4.54
C PHE A 431 20.19 -22.18 5.48
N LEU A 432 20.19 -22.44 6.79
CA LEU A 432 19.88 -21.45 7.81
C LEU A 432 21.09 -20.57 8.19
N GLY A 433 22.30 -20.95 7.81
CA GLY A 433 23.52 -20.21 8.16
C GLY A 433 23.84 -20.20 9.65
N ILE A 434 23.64 -21.34 10.33
CA ILE A 434 23.95 -21.55 11.76
C ILE A 434 25.01 -22.65 11.93
N ARG A 435 25.48 -22.84 13.16
CA ARG A 435 26.37 -23.97 13.48
C ARG A 435 25.56 -25.26 13.63
N LYS A 436 26.11 -26.38 13.16
CA LYS A 436 25.44 -27.68 13.19
C LYS A 436 25.03 -28.12 14.60
N GLU A 437 25.90 -27.92 15.56
CA GLU A 437 25.67 -28.23 16.98
C GLU A 437 24.50 -27.45 17.61
N LYS A 438 24.21 -26.24 17.11
CA LYS A 438 23.10 -25.37 17.56
C LYS A 438 21.76 -25.71 16.91
N LEU A 439 21.73 -26.58 15.91
CA LEU A 439 20.49 -26.92 15.22
C LEU A 439 19.45 -27.56 16.15
N LYS A 440 19.92 -28.42 17.09
CA LYS A 440 19.04 -29.07 18.07
C LYS A 440 18.33 -28.06 18.98
N LEU A 441 19.04 -27.00 19.39
CA LEU A 441 18.47 -25.92 20.19
C LEU A 441 17.33 -25.23 19.42
N LEU A 442 17.54 -24.93 18.13
CA LEU A 442 16.52 -24.27 17.29
C LEU A 442 15.30 -25.19 17.05
N ILE A 443 15.49 -26.50 16.92
CA ILE A 443 14.41 -27.47 16.79
C ILE A 443 13.56 -27.53 18.04
N ASN A 444 14.16 -27.55 19.23
CA ASN A 444 13.44 -27.57 20.51
C ASN A 444 12.53 -26.35 20.66
N GLU A 445 12.94 -25.20 20.15
CA GLU A 445 12.16 -23.95 20.14
C GLU A 445 11.30 -23.78 18.85
N LYS A 446 11.01 -24.88 18.16
CA LYS A 446 10.16 -24.97 16.96
C LYS A 446 10.51 -23.95 15.87
N GLY A 447 11.78 -23.58 15.76
CA GLY A 447 12.25 -22.61 14.77
C GLY A 447 11.91 -21.16 15.13
N ASP A 448 12.04 -20.77 16.40
CA ASP A 448 11.87 -19.38 16.81
C ASP A 448 12.81 -18.45 16.03
N ILE A 449 12.25 -17.40 15.48
CA ILE A 449 12.98 -16.47 14.59
C ILE A 449 13.96 -15.57 15.37
N GLY A 450 13.63 -15.24 16.60
CA GLY A 450 14.53 -14.48 17.48
C GLY A 450 15.80 -15.29 17.76
N LEU A 451 15.59 -16.56 18.11
CA LEU A 451 16.68 -17.52 18.33
C LEU A 451 17.52 -17.74 17.05
N LEU A 452 16.88 -17.97 15.91
CA LEU A 452 17.57 -18.12 14.63
C LEU A 452 18.48 -16.92 14.33
N ARG A 453 18.01 -15.70 14.52
CA ARG A 453 18.81 -14.48 14.29
C ARG A 453 20.03 -14.40 15.19
N VAL A 454 19.90 -14.79 16.45
CA VAL A 454 21.02 -14.83 17.39
C VAL A 454 22.04 -15.90 17.01
N LEU A 455 21.59 -17.10 16.61
CA LEU A 455 22.47 -18.16 16.12
C LEU A 455 23.22 -17.78 14.83
N GLN A 456 22.55 -17.05 13.93
CA GLN A 456 23.20 -16.49 12.73
C GLN A 456 24.21 -15.39 13.10
N MET A 457 23.89 -14.59 14.08
CA MET A 457 24.77 -13.55 14.62
C MET A 457 26.01 -14.19 15.25
N GLU A 458 25.86 -15.20 16.10
CA GLU A 458 26.93 -15.97 16.71
C GLU A 458 27.90 -16.55 15.69
N LYS A 459 27.38 -17.23 14.65
CA LYS A 459 28.20 -17.82 13.58
C LYS A 459 28.96 -16.76 12.81
N ARG A 460 28.29 -15.65 12.43
CA ARG A 460 28.91 -14.58 11.64
C ARG A 460 29.99 -13.85 12.40
N ALA A 461 29.79 -13.65 13.69
CA ALA A 461 30.71 -12.95 14.56
C ALA A 461 31.86 -13.87 15.07
N MET A 462 31.79 -15.19 14.79
CA MET A 462 32.68 -16.20 15.32
C MET A 462 32.66 -16.29 16.86
N GLU A 463 31.57 -15.85 17.47
CA GLU A 463 31.36 -15.95 18.91
C GLU A 463 31.08 -17.41 19.33
N ASN A 464 31.22 -17.71 20.60
CA ASN A 464 30.92 -19.02 21.18
C ASN A 464 30.09 -18.85 22.46
N TRP A 465 28.84 -18.47 22.29
CA TRP A 465 27.92 -18.28 23.40
C TRP A 465 27.33 -19.59 23.89
N THR A 466 27.05 -19.66 25.18
CA THR A 466 26.32 -20.80 25.75
C THR A 466 24.88 -20.81 25.25
N ASP A 467 24.22 -21.97 25.31
CA ASP A 467 22.81 -22.09 24.91
C ASP A 467 21.90 -21.16 25.73
N GLU A 468 22.20 -21.00 27.02
CA GLU A 468 21.50 -20.07 27.92
C GLU A 468 21.70 -18.61 27.51
N GLN A 469 22.89 -18.20 27.09
CA GLN A 469 23.17 -16.85 26.61
C GLN A 469 22.44 -16.59 25.28
N VAL A 470 22.45 -17.55 24.36
CA VAL A 470 21.75 -17.47 23.09
C VAL A 470 20.24 -17.29 23.29
N GLN A 471 19.63 -18.10 24.19
CA GLN A 471 18.21 -17.96 24.54
C GLN A 471 17.89 -16.60 25.17
N GLN A 472 18.69 -16.16 26.14
CA GLN A 472 18.52 -14.86 26.76
C GLN A 472 18.66 -13.70 25.75
N LEU A 473 19.63 -13.77 24.84
CA LEU A 473 19.78 -12.78 23.77
C LEU A 473 18.55 -12.75 22.84
N ALA A 474 17.99 -13.92 22.52
CA ALA A 474 16.80 -14.01 21.69
C ALA A 474 15.58 -13.31 22.34
N GLU A 475 15.46 -13.36 23.65
CA GLU A 475 14.42 -12.64 24.39
C GLU A 475 14.62 -11.14 24.33
N THR A 476 15.87 -10.64 24.34
CA THR A 476 16.19 -9.21 24.33
C THR A 476 15.95 -8.55 22.98
N GLY A 477 16.15 -9.25 21.88
CA GLY A 477 16.09 -8.71 20.52
C GLY A 477 17.24 -7.76 20.15
N LEU A 478 18.33 -7.75 20.91
CA LEU A 478 19.51 -6.93 20.66
C LEU A 478 20.22 -7.29 19.35
N THR A 479 20.81 -6.29 18.72
CA THR A 479 21.69 -6.43 17.56
C THR A 479 23.13 -6.72 17.98
N TYR A 480 23.93 -7.28 17.07
CA TYR A 480 25.34 -7.56 17.34
C TYR A 480 26.12 -6.28 17.74
N THR A 481 25.87 -5.16 17.09
CA THR A 481 26.53 -3.89 17.43
C THR A 481 26.25 -3.42 18.86
N GLN A 482 25.03 -3.64 19.34
CA GLN A 482 24.66 -3.33 20.73
C GLN A 482 25.32 -4.27 21.75
N VAL A 483 25.45 -5.55 21.38
CA VAL A 483 26.16 -6.53 22.21
C VAL A 483 27.65 -6.16 22.29
N VAL A 484 28.31 -5.93 21.17
CA VAL A 484 29.73 -5.54 21.12
C VAL A 484 29.99 -4.24 21.89
N LEU A 485 29.08 -3.27 21.79
CA LEU A 485 29.18 -2.03 22.56
C LEU A 485 29.21 -2.32 24.06
N ALA A 486 28.29 -3.15 24.52
CA ALA A 486 28.23 -3.51 25.93
C ALA A 486 29.47 -4.31 26.38
N GLU A 487 29.98 -5.22 25.55
CA GLU A 487 31.15 -6.09 25.84
C GLU A 487 32.46 -5.31 25.90
N LYS A 488 32.55 -4.08 25.40
CA LYS A 488 33.68 -3.18 25.65
C LYS A 488 33.86 -2.84 27.13
N TYR A 489 32.78 -2.87 27.90
CA TYR A 489 32.72 -2.38 29.27
C TYR A 489 32.34 -3.45 30.28
N MET A 490 31.68 -4.54 29.85
CA MET A 490 31.24 -5.60 30.74
C MET A 490 31.10 -6.92 30.00
N THR A 491 31.12 -8.07 30.71
CA THR A 491 30.85 -9.37 30.08
C THR A 491 29.39 -9.48 29.64
N LEU A 492 29.13 -10.25 28.58
CA LEU A 492 27.78 -10.50 28.09
C LEU A 492 26.83 -10.96 29.22
N GLN A 493 27.29 -11.90 30.07
CA GLN A 493 26.45 -12.41 31.15
C GLN A 493 26.07 -11.30 32.15
N LYS A 494 26.99 -10.40 32.47
CA LYS A 494 26.72 -9.26 33.33
C LYS A 494 25.72 -8.29 32.74
N PHE A 495 25.82 -8.06 31.40
CA PHE A 495 24.89 -7.23 30.64
C PHE A 495 23.47 -7.83 30.64
N LEU A 496 23.32 -9.12 30.30
CA LEU A 496 22.04 -9.81 30.31
C LEU A 496 21.38 -9.86 31.70
N ASN A 497 22.16 -10.13 32.72
CA ASN A 497 21.69 -10.13 34.14
C ASN A 497 21.18 -8.72 34.52
N ARG A 498 21.85 -7.67 34.06
CA ARG A 498 21.43 -6.29 34.34
C ARG A 498 20.11 -5.94 33.65
N ILE A 499 19.95 -6.33 32.40
CA ILE A 499 18.67 -6.18 31.67
C ILE A 499 17.53 -6.86 32.43
N LYS A 500 17.73 -8.11 32.85
CA LYS A 500 16.74 -8.83 33.66
C LYS A 500 16.39 -8.10 34.95
N LYS A 501 17.40 -7.52 35.63
CA LYS A 501 17.17 -6.74 36.86
C LYS A 501 16.33 -5.49 36.59
N TYR A 502 16.58 -4.76 35.51
CA TYR A 502 15.77 -3.61 35.12
C TYR A 502 14.35 -4.00 34.69
N ALA A 503 14.18 -5.19 34.10
CA ALA A 503 12.87 -5.70 33.72
C ALA A 503 12.01 -6.20 34.88
N CYS A 504 12.61 -6.48 36.09
CA CYS A 504 11.88 -6.86 37.29
C CYS A 504 11.11 -5.65 37.85
N CYS A 505 9.82 -5.82 38.13
CA CYS A 505 9.04 -4.85 38.93
C CYS A 505 9.28 -5.05 40.41
N ASP A 506 9.37 -3.96 41.16
CA ASP A 506 9.47 -3.99 42.64
C ASP A 506 8.19 -4.49 43.36
N TYR A 507 7.10 -4.73 42.59
CA TYR A 507 5.85 -5.29 43.10
C TYR A 507 5.80 -6.81 42.87
N GLY A 508 5.92 -7.56 43.97
CA GLY A 508 5.95 -9.03 43.99
C GLY A 508 4.77 -9.64 43.22
N GLY A 509 5.08 -10.43 42.20
CA GLY A 509 4.13 -11.22 41.41
C GLY A 509 4.08 -10.98 39.91
N CYS A 510 4.87 -10.07 39.35
CA CYS A 510 4.90 -9.82 37.90
C CYS A 510 5.79 -10.85 37.20
N SER A 511 5.21 -11.74 36.38
CA SER A 511 6.00 -12.54 35.45
C SER A 511 6.75 -11.59 34.52
N GLN A 512 8.06 -11.80 34.34
CA GLN A 512 8.87 -11.03 33.39
C GLN A 512 8.31 -11.23 31.98
N SER A 513 7.53 -10.26 31.46
CA SER A 513 7.04 -10.36 30.09
C SER A 513 8.22 -10.12 29.14
N VAL A 514 8.32 -10.92 28.09
CA VAL A 514 9.31 -10.76 27.00
C VAL A 514 9.29 -9.33 26.42
N TYR A 515 8.13 -8.69 26.42
CA TYR A 515 7.99 -7.29 26.02
C TYR A 515 8.81 -6.33 26.91
N ARG A 516 8.76 -6.52 28.24
CA ARG A 516 9.50 -5.67 29.18
C ARG A 516 11.00 -5.91 29.09
N ILE A 517 11.43 -7.17 28.92
CA ILE A 517 12.84 -7.49 28.69
C ILE A 517 13.36 -6.79 27.45
N ARG A 518 12.65 -6.85 26.33
CA ARG A 518 13.01 -6.17 25.07
C ARG A 518 13.07 -4.66 25.22
N HIS A 519 12.10 -4.10 25.90
CA HIS A 519 12.08 -2.65 26.17
C HIS A 519 13.31 -2.23 26.98
N MET A 520 13.56 -2.87 28.10
CA MET A 520 14.72 -2.55 28.96
C MET A 520 16.05 -2.82 28.24
N ALA A 521 16.14 -3.86 27.42
CA ALA A 521 17.33 -4.16 26.64
C ALA A 521 17.62 -3.04 25.61
N SER A 522 16.61 -2.59 24.90
CA SER A 522 16.73 -1.47 23.94
C SER A 522 17.11 -0.18 24.66
N THR A 523 16.39 0.18 25.71
CA THR A 523 16.65 1.40 26.50
C THR A 523 18.07 1.39 27.07
N TYR A 524 18.54 0.23 27.55
CA TYR A 524 19.88 0.15 28.14
C TYR A 524 20.98 0.24 27.08
N ALA A 525 20.81 -0.42 25.94
CA ALA A 525 21.74 -0.32 24.82
C ALA A 525 21.82 1.12 24.27
N ASP A 526 20.67 1.80 24.12
CA ASP A 526 20.61 3.18 23.66
C ASP A 526 21.25 4.14 24.69
N TYR A 527 21.01 3.92 25.98
CA TYR A 527 21.65 4.69 27.05
C TYR A 527 23.18 4.56 26.97
N LEU A 528 23.72 3.33 26.86
CA LEU A 528 25.17 3.11 26.76
C LEU A 528 25.74 3.77 25.50
N SER A 529 25.06 3.67 24.36
CA SER A 529 25.49 4.31 23.11
C SER A 529 25.53 5.83 23.23
N MET A 530 24.50 6.46 23.79
CA MET A 530 24.47 7.91 23.98
C MET A 530 25.57 8.39 24.95
N ARG A 531 25.89 7.61 25.97
CA ARG A 531 26.96 7.90 26.90
C ARG A 531 28.33 7.79 26.23
N GLU A 532 28.57 6.73 25.42
CA GLU A 532 29.82 6.56 24.66
C GLU A 532 30.03 7.70 23.67
N ASP A 533 29.00 8.03 22.88
CA ASP A 533 29.05 9.10 21.89
C ASP A 533 29.40 10.47 22.48
N ARG A 534 29.10 10.68 23.76
CA ARG A 534 29.39 11.91 24.51
C ARG A 534 30.68 11.86 25.31
N GLY A 535 31.42 10.75 25.22
CA GLY A 535 32.70 10.62 25.89
C GLY A 535 32.58 10.43 27.42
N TYR A 536 31.44 9.98 27.92
CA TYR A 536 31.34 9.61 29.32
C TYR A 536 32.14 8.33 29.62
N ASP A 537 32.82 8.32 30.73
CA ASP A 537 33.60 7.15 31.16
C ASP A 537 32.68 6.00 31.63
N LEU A 538 32.41 5.06 30.72
CA LEU A 538 31.59 3.89 30.95
C LEU A 538 32.32 2.79 31.76
N THR A 539 33.60 2.98 32.18
CA THR A 539 34.25 2.14 33.18
C THR A 539 33.78 2.49 34.58
N ASN A 540 33.26 3.72 34.78
CA ASN A 540 32.65 4.13 36.03
C ASN A 540 31.29 3.45 36.22
N THR A 541 31.18 2.70 37.34
CA THR A 541 29.98 1.91 37.63
C THR A 541 28.70 2.73 37.80
N VAL A 542 28.80 4.00 38.18
CA VAL A 542 27.65 4.92 38.31
C VAL A 542 27.03 5.19 36.92
N TYR A 543 27.84 5.40 35.90
CA TYR A 543 27.38 5.62 34.51
C TYR A 543 27.05 4.29 33.83
N GLN A 544 27.77 3.21 34.13
CA GLN A 544 27.53 1.89 33.58
C GLN A 544 26.20 1.30 34.08
N PHE A 545 25.86 1.46 35.35
CA PHE A 545 24.70 0.85 35.98
C PHE A 545 23.82 1.88 36.72
N PRO A 546 23.11 2.73 36.00
CA PRO A 546 22.20 3.69 36.63
C PRO A 546 21.20 2.96 37.58
N ARG A 547 20.82 3.61 38.66
CA ARG A 547 19.84 3.05 39.59
C ARG A 547 18.46 2.97 38.96
N ASP A 548 18.04 4.05 38.31
CA ASP A 548 16.84 4.15 37.47
C ASP A 548 17.27 4.35 36.01
N LEU A 549 17.00 3.34 35.20
CA LEU A 549 17.39 3.36 33.78
C LEU A 549 16.53 4.30 32.94
N ASP A 550 15.22 4.33 33.23
CA ASP A 550 14.30 5.16 32.46
C ASP A 550 14.60 6.65 32.69
N GLU A 551 14.79 7.07 33.94
CA GLU A 551 15.17 8.45 34.25
C GLU A 551 16.55 8.82 33.68
N ALA A 552 17.52 7.91 33.76
CA ALA A 552 18.86 8.15 33.22
C ALA A 552 18.87 8.27 31.69
N HIS A 553 18.06 7.45 31.02
CA HIS A 553 17.88 7.49 29.57
C HIS A 553 17.17 8.77 29.14
N GLU A 554 16.07 9.17 29.78
CA GLU A 554 15.35 10.42 29.49
C GLU A 554 16.28 11.63 29.58
N LYS A 555 17.09 11.73 30.64
CA LYS A 555 18.09 12.80 30.79
C LYS A 555 19.06 12.85 29.61
N MET A 556 19.56 11.69 29.16
CA MET A 556 20.45 11.62 28.01
C MET A 556 19.76 12.05 26.72
N VAL A 557 18.50 11.64 26.51
CA VAL A 557 17.69 12.05 25.36
C VAL A 557 17.46 13.56 25.35
N GLU A 558 17.17 14.16 26.49
CA GLU A 558 17.03 15.62 26.63
C GLU A 558 18.31 16.36 26.25
N GLU A 559 19.46 15.89 26.75
CA GLU A 559 20.78 16.46 26.42
C GLU A 559 21.07 16.38 24.92
N VAL A 560 20.81 15.22 24.27
CA VAL A 560 21.01 15.01 22.84
C VAL A 560 20.08 15.91 22.02
N ASN A 561 18.82 16.03 22.42
CA ASN A 561 17.82 16.85 21.72
C ASN A 561 18.13 18.34 21.82
N LYS A 562 18.57 18.79 22.99
CA LYS A 562 19.01 20.18 23.20
C LYS A 562 20.17 20.54 22.29
N GLU A 563 21.19 19.70 22.20
CA GLU A 563 22.34 19.93 21.33
C GLU A 563 21.98 19.92 19.84
N LYS A 564 21.13 18.97 19.43
CA LYS A 564 20.63 18.92 18.05
C LYS A 564 19.83 20.17 17.69
N LEU A 565 19.02 20.65 18.62
CA LEU A 565 18.25 21.89 18.44
C LEU A 565 19.19 23.10 18.31
N ASP A 566 20.15 23.24 19.24
CA ASP A 566 21.10 24.35 19.22
C ASP A 566 21.93 24.37 17.91
N LYS A 567 22.35 23.19 17.44
CA LYS A 567 23.05 23.05 16.16
C LYS A 567 22.14 23.44 14.99
N HIS A 568 20.89 22.98 14.97
CA HIS A 568 19.92 23.33 13.95
C HIS A 568 19.64 24.84 13.93
N LEU A 569 19.44 25.46 15.09
CA LEU A 569 19.19 26.89 15.19
C LEU A 569 20.39 27.72 14.67
N LYS A 570 21.63 27.29 14.99
CA LYS A 570 22.85 27.94 14.45
C LYS A 570 22.96 27.79 12.93
N ASP A 571 22.64 26.63 12.38
CA ASP A 571 22.64 26.39 10.93
C ASP A 571 21.62 27.29 10.23
N VAL A 572 20.41 27.35 10.74
CA VAL A 572 19.31 28.18 10.21
C VAL A 572 19.68 29.67 10.27
N ALA A 573 20.29 30.13 11.37
CA ALA A 573 20.75 31.50 11.50
C ALA A 573 21.81 31.86 10.43
N ALA A 574 22.74 30.93 10.16
CA ALA A 574 23.76 31.12 9.14
C ALA A 574 23.21 31.14 7.70
N ARG A 575 22.19 30.29 7.41
CA ARG A 575 21.56 30.19 6.10
C ARG A 575 20.64 31.38 5.77
N PHE A 576 20.02 32.01 6.78
CA PHE A 576 19.02 33.08 6.59
C PHE A 576 19.37 34.38 7.34
N PRO A 577 20.55 34.97 7.12
CA PRO A 577 21.06 36.11 7.92
C PRO A 577 20.24 37.40 7.73
N ASN A 578 19.61 37.60 6.55
CA ASN A 578 18.90 38.84 6.24
C ASN A 578 17.66 39.05 7.10
N ILE A 579 17.08 37.97 7.66
CA ILE A 579 15.95 38.08 8.59
C ILE A 579 16.34 38.95 9.77
N ARG A 580 17.50 38.70 10.38
CA ARG A 580 18.02 39.47 11.50
C ARG A 580 18.45 40.87 11.10
N HIS A 581 19.11 41.03 9.94
CA HIS A 581 19.56 42.31 9.43
C HIS A 581 18.39 43.26 9.10
N SER A 582 17.29 42.72 8.56
CA SER A 582 16.11 43.53 8.16
C SER A 582 15.19 43.87 9.35
N TYR A 583 15.32 43.19 10.49
CA TYR A 583 14.38 43.31 11.62
C TYR A 583 14.12 44.75 12.06
N ARG A 584 15.17 45.58 12.22
CA ARG A 584 15.00 46.99 12.66
C ARG A 584 14.14 47.81 11.69
N LYS A 585 14.35 47.61 10.37
CA LYS A 585 13.57 48.26 9.31
C LYS A 585 12.13 47.76 9.31
N LEU A 586 11.94 46.43 9.41
CA LEU A 586 10.61 45.82 9.41
C LEU A 586 9.84 46.19 10.68
N ARG A 587 10.49 46.24 11.83
CA ARG A 587 9.84 46.67 13.08
C ARG A 587 9.30 48.09 12.98
N LYS A 588 10.03 49.05 12.40
CA LYS A 588 9.53 50.40 12.18
C LYS A 588 8.28 50.44 11.30
N LYS A 589 8.17 49.49 10.34
CA LYS A 589 7.05 49.46 9.38
C LYS A 589 5.87 48.68 9.89
N TYR A 590 6.08 47.57 10.60
CA TYR A 590 5.04 46.57 10.89
C TYR A 590 4.73 46.39 12.38
N TYR A 591 5.43 47.05 13.28
CA TYR A 591 5.10 46.98 14.71
C TYR A 591 3.86 47.81 15.01
N TYR A 592 2.92 47.20 15.74
CA TYR A 592 1.76 47.86 16.26
C TYR A 592 1.29 47.19 17.55
N GLU A 593 0.78 47.98 18.49
CA GLU A 593 0.14 47.50 19.71
C GLU A 593 -1.08 48.32 20.05
N ASP A 594 -2.09 47.69 20.60
CA ASP A 594 -3.27 48.31 21.21
C ASP A 594 -3.42 47.84 22.67
N GLU A 595 -4.64 47.91 23.21
CA GLU A 595 -4.90 47.47 24.57
C GLU A 595 -4.82 45.95 24.75
N THR A 596 -5.05 45.15 23.70
CA THR A 596 -5.19 43.70 23.75
C THR A 596 -4.01 42.99 23.11
N TYR A 597 -3.57 43.46 21.95
CA TYR A 597 -2.62 42.71 21.10
C TYR A 597 -1.35 43.51 20.76
N ILE A 598 -0.31 42.78 20.54
CA ILE A 598 0.95 43.27 19.94
C ILE A 598 1.19 42.47 18.66
N ILE A 599 1.46 43.12 17.53
CA ILE A 599 1.97 42.50 16.31
C ILE A 599 3.36 43.02 16.01
N ARG A 600 4.29 42.11 15.68
CA ARG A 600 5.66 42.47 15.37
C ARG A 600 6.28 41.50 14.36
N PRO A 601 7.25 41.91 13.54
CA PRO A 601 8.00 40.98 12.70
C PRO A 601 8.88 40.04 13.53
N ALA A 602 9.19 38.89 12.95
CA ALA A 602 10.17 37.96 13.52
C ALA A 602 11.55 38.63 13.63
N LYS A 603 12.24 38.42 14.74
CA LYS A 603 13.56 39.01 15.01
C LYS A 603 14.69 38.27 14.28
N SER A 604 14.55 36.97 14.10
CA SER A 604 15.56 36.09 13.52
C SER A 604 14.95 34.83 12.96
N ALA A 605 15.74 34.08 12.20
CA ALA A 605 15.35 32.80 11.66
C ALA A 605 15.09 31.77 12.76
N GLU A 606 15.89 31.79 13.83
CA GLU A 606 15.74 30.91 14.99
C GLU A 606 14.39 31.15 15.69
N GLU A 607 13.94 32.38 15.76
CA GLU A 607 12.65 32.74 16.35
C GLU A 607 11.49 32.17 15.52
N ILE A 608 11.58 32.19 14.20
CA ILE A 608 10.58 31.60 13.30
C ILE A 608 10.53 30.07 13.45
N VAL A 609 11.71 29.43 13.54
CA VAL A 609 11.77 27.96 13.79
C VAL A 609 11.16 27.61 15.15
N THR A 610 11.47 28.39 16.19
CA THR A 610 10.90 28.18 17.52
C THR A 610 9.39 28.38 17.53
N GLU A 611 8.89 29.36 16.80
CA GLU A 611 7.44 29.61 16.63
C GLU A 611 6.74 28.40 16.00
N GLY A 612 7.26 27.90 14.88
CA GLY A 612 6.71 26.74 14.21
C GLY A 612 6.71 25.48 15.08
N ARG A 613 7.75 25.30 15.89
CA ARG A 613 7.86 24.17 16.82
C ARG A 613 6.83 24.26 17.96
N VAL A 614 6.70 25.42 18.58
CA VAL A 614 5.76 25.62 19.73
C VAL A 614 4.31 25.57 19.28
N LEU A 615 4.00 26.17 18.14
CA LEU A 615 2.63 26.18 17.60
C LEU A 615 2.31 24.95 16.74
N HIS A 616 3.26 24.02 16.55
CA HIS A 616 3.10 22.81 15.74
C HIS A 616 2.59 23.10 14.33
N HIS A 617 3.22 24.06 13.64
CA HIS A 617 2.92 24.37 12.22
C HIS A 617 4.20 24.63 11.41
N CYS A 618 4.06 24.68 10.09
CA CYS A 618 5.18 24.61 9.15
C CYS A 618 5.99 25.89 8.95
N VAL A 619 5.73 26.99 9.66
CA VAL A 619 6.38 28.29 9.44
C VAL A 619 7.91 28.26 9.60
N GLY A 620 8.42 27.34 10.43
CA GLY A 620 9.87 27.12 10.60
C GLY A 620 10.59 26.43 9.44
N GLY A 621 9.87 26.05 8.38
CA GLY A 621 10.43 25.39 7.21
C GLY A 621 11.19 26.34 6.27
N ASP A 622 12.14 25.79 5.53
CA ASP A 622 13.03 26.53 4.60
C ASP A 622 12.29 27.39 3.58
N ASN A 623 11.06 27.04 3.20
CA ASN A 623 10.26 27.82 2.27
C ASN A 623 9.89 29.19 2.83
N TYR A 624 9.38 29.24 4.07
CA TYR A 624 8.99 30.49 4.74
C TYR A 624 10.20 31.32 5.14
N LEU A 625 11.23 30.67 5.68
CA LEU A 625 12.50 31.29 6.01
C LEU A 625 13.14 31.91 4.76
N GLY A 626 13.16 31.19 3.65
CA GLY A 626 13.70 31.67 2.37
C GLY A 626 12.96 32.88 1.83
N LYS A 627 11.63 32.86 1.82
CA LYS A 627 10.81 34.01 1.38
C LYS A 627 11.03 35.24 2.25
N HIS A 628 11.05 35.09 3.57
CA HIS A 628 11.32 36.19 4.50
C HIS A 628 12.75 36.74 4.30
N ASN A 629 13.74 35.85 4.15
CA ASN A 629 15.13 36.23 3.96
C ASN A 629 15.37 37.00 2.65
N ARG A 630 14.64 36.68 1.57
CA ARG A 630 14.68 37.39 0.29
C ARG A 630 13.77 38.61 0.24
N GLY A 631 12.92 38.80 1.25
CA GLY A 631 11.98 39.93 1.32
C GLY A 631 10.75 39.76 0.41
N GLU A 632 10.38 38.55 0.04
CA GLU A 632 9.18 38.23 -0.75
C GLU A 632 7.92 38.30 0.12
N THR A 633 7.96 37.69 1.29
CA THR A 633 6.93 37.78 2.32
C THR A 633 7.57 38.02 3.68
N TYR A 634 6.80 38.52 4.65
CA TYR A 634 7.30 38.68 6.02
C TYR A 634 6.43 37.92 7.01
N ILE A 635 7.09 37.28 7.96
CA ILE A 635 6.44 36.60 9.08
C ILE A 635 6.36 37.56 10.25
N LEU A 636 5.13 37.79 10.71
CA LEU A 636 4.81 38.59 11.87
C LEU A 636 4.20 37.69 12.96
N PHE A 637 4.40 38.09 14.21
CA PHE A 637 3.84 37.40 15.37
C PHE A 637 2.80 38.29 16.06
N LEU A 638 1.60 37.80 16.17
CA LEU A 638 0.53 38.40 16.99
C LEU A 638 0.55 37.76 18.37
N ARG A 639 0.60 38.58 19.39
CA ARG A 639 0.66 38.20 20.81
C ARG A 639 -0.35 38.94 21.61
N PHE A 640 -0.78 38.41 22.75
CA PHE A 640 -1.45 39.20 23.76
C PHE A 640 -0.47 40.17 24.40
N LYS A 641 -0.92 41.40 24.69
CA LYS A 641 -0.11 42.44 25.31
C LYS A 641 0.41 42.04 26.70
N ASP A 642 -0.43 41.33 27.46
CA ASP A 642 -0.14 40.88 28.82
C ASP A 642 0.89 39.73 28.83
N THR A 643 1.00 38.96 27.73
CA THR A 643 1.92 37.83 27.58
C THR A 643 2.69 37.87 26.26
N PRO A 644 3.52 38.93 26.02
CA PRO A 644 4.15 39.21 24.74
C PRO A 644 5.18 38.15 24.30
N ASN A 645 5.62 37.32 25.23
CA ASN A 645 6.60 36.24 24.98
C ASN A 645 5.93 34.88 24.68
N MET A 646 4.63 34.74 24.93
CA MET A 646 3.90 33.50 24.61
C MET A 646 3.46 33.49 23.14
N GLN A 647 3.69 32.40 22.47
CA GLN A 647 3.27 32.18 21.09
C GLN A 647 1.75 32.11 21.03
N TYR A 648 1.15 32.82 20.06
CA TYR A 648 -0.30 32.82 19.90
C TYR A 648 -0.73 32.64 18.44
N VAL A 649 -0.39 33.60 17.55
CA VAL A 649 -0.73 33.53 16.14
C VAL A 649 0.45 34.01 15.30
N THR A 650 0.71 33.28 14.22
CA THR A 650 1.67 33.63 13.18
C THR A 650 0.94 34.16 11.96
N VAL A 651 1.40 35.27 11.42
CA VAL A 651 0.82 35.98 10.27
C VAL A 651 1.86 36.08 9.16
N GLU A 652 1.54 35.65 7.96
CA GLU A 652 2.35 35.91 6.76
C GLU A 652 1.75 37.09 5.98
N ILE A 653 2.58 38.08 5.67
CA ILE A 653 2.18 39.29 4.95
C ILE A 653 3.01 39.45 3.66
N ASP A 654 2.38 39.90 2.61
CA ASP A 654 3.05 40.27 1.37
C ASP A 654 3.94 41.51 1.57
N SER A 655 5.11 41.52 0.96
CA SER A 655 6.12 42.59 1.14
C SER A 655 5.84 43.84 0.31
N GLU A 656 5.25 43.67 -0.88
CA GLU A 656 5.00 44.74 -1.87
C GLU A 656 3.70 45.45 -1.61
N VAL A 657 2.61 44.66 -1.49
CA VAL A 657 1.27 45.16 -1.20
C VAL A 657 0.87 44.66 0.19
N PRO A 658 0.72 45.56 1.20
CA PRO A 658 0.31 45.15 2.54
C PRO A 658 -1.01 44.37 2.52
N ASN A 659 -0.90 43.04 2.47
CA ASN A 659 -2.02 42.12 2.50
C ASN A 659 -1.61 40.86 3.28
N ILE A 660 -2.53 40.34 4.08
CA ILE A 660 -2.31 39.10 4.82
C ILE A 660 -2.53 37.93 3.85
N LEU A 661 -1.49 37.13 3.63
CA LEU A 661 -1.56 35.93 2.82
C LEU A 661 -2.20 34.79 3.60
N GLN A 662 -1.79 34.63 4.85
CA GLN A 662 -2.37 33.62 5.76
C GLN A 662 -2.03 33.94 7.22
N TRP A 663 -2.79 33.34 8.14
CA TRP A 663 -2.50 33.39 9.57
C TRP A 663 -3.04 32.16 10.28
N TYR A 664 -2.29 31.65 11.26
CA TYR A 664 -2.64 30.47 12.03
C TYR A 664 -2.07 30.53 13.44
N GLY A 665 -2.79 29.93 14.39
CA GLY A 665 -2.32 29.62 15.74
C GLY A 665 -1.86 28.14 15.83
N ALA A 666 -1.94 27.58 17.02
CA ALA A 666 -1.49 26.21 17.29
C ALA A 666 -2.24 25.17 16.41
N HIS A 667 -1.47 24.19 15.88
CA HIS A 667 -1.96 23.11 15.04
C HIS A 667 -2.73 23.59 13.79
N ASP A 668 -2.25 24.65 13.17
CA ASP A 668 -2.86 25.29 11.98
C ASP A 668 -4.34 25.72 12.18
N LYS A 669 -4.78 25.90 13.43
CA LYS A 669 -6.12 26.38 13.76
C LYS A 669 -6.15 27.90 13.77
N LYS A 670 -7.32 28.46 13.54
CA LYS A 670 -7.59 29.89 13.66
C LYS A 670 -8.32 30.18 14.99
N PRO A 671 -7.58 30.49 16.07
CA PRO A 671 -8.23 30.84 17.34
C PRO A 671 -9.02 32.12 17.18
N ASP A 672 -10.17 32.24 17.85
CA ASP A 672 -11.05 33.42 17.83
C ASP A 672 -11.12 34.08 16.45
N GLN A 673 -11.42 33.26 15.43
CA GLN A 673 -11.27 33.62 14.01
C GLN A 673 -11.95 34.95 13.66
N GLU A 674 -13.13 35.22 14.17
CA GLU A 674 -13.91 36.42 13.82
C GLU A 674 -13.25 37.71 14.36
N ASN A 675 -12.82 37.71 15.61
CA ASN A 675 -12.24 38.89 16.24
C ASN A 675 -10.82 39.15 15.72
N ILE A 676 -10.00 38.10 15.59
CA ILE A 676 -8.65 38.25 15.05
C ILE A 676 -8.69 38.67 13.59
N GLN A 677 -9.60 38.15 12.78
CA GLN A 677 -9.71 38.57 11.38
C GLN A 677 -10.15 40.05 11.27
N LYS A 678 -11.09 40.49 12.10
CA LYS A 678 -11.49 41.90 12.16
C LYS A 678 -10.30 42.79 12.57
N TRP A 679 -9.58 42.38 13.59
CA TRP A 679 -8.40 43.10 14.08
C TRP A 679 -7.30 43.19 13.02
N LEU A 680 -6.97 42.09 12.37
CA LEU A 680 -5.96 42.03 11.29
C LEU A 680 -6.38 42.88 10.08
N ASN A 681 -7.67 42.92 9.73
CA ASN A 681 -8.17 43.77 8.65
C ASN A 681 -8.05 45.28 9.01
N ALA A 682 -8.29 45.65 10.27
CA ALA A 682 -8.06 47.02 10.75
C ALA A 682 -6.58 47.38 10.72
N TYR A 683 -5.72 46.49 11.16
CA TYR A 683 -4.26 46.63 11.11
C TYR A 683 -3.74 46.83 9.68
N ILE A 684 -4.20 46.08 8.70
CA ILE A 684 -3.84 46.26 7.29
C ILE A 684 -4.31 47.63 6.76
N ARG A 685 -5.52 48.07 7.11
CA ARG A 685 -6.01 49.42 6.72
C ARG A 685 -5.08 50.50 7.24
N MET A 686 -4.65 50.43 8.50
CA MET A 686 -3.72 51.37 9.09
C MET A 686 -2.35 51.38 8.41
N LEU A 687 -1.83 50.17 8.00
CA LEU A 687 -0.60 50.05 7.22
C LEU A 687 -0.73 50.74 5.86
N VAL A 688 -1.83 50.53 5.14
CA VAL A 688 -2.03 51.08 3.78
C VAL A 688 -2.25 52.61 3.83
N THR A 689 -2.96 53.11 4.81
CA THR A 689 -3.25 54.54 4.97
C THR A 689 -2.08 55.33 5.60
N GLY A 690 -1.06 54.65 6.07
CA GLY A 690 0.08 55.30 6.77
C GLY A 690 -0.26 55.88 8.13
N THR A 691 -1.42 55.50 8.71
CA THR A 691 -1.90 55.99 10.00
C THR A 691 -1.36 55.21 11.20
N LEU A 692 -0.48 54.21 10.96
CA LEU A 692 0.23 53.53 12.04
C LEU A 692 1.16 54.53 12.72
N ARG A 693 0.70 55.11 13.85
CA ARG A 693 1.60 55.90 14.74
C ARG A 693 2.48 54.91 15.48
N THR A 694 3.80 54.99 15.22
CA THR A 694 4.80 54.40 16.09
C THR A 694 4.70 55.09 17.45
N ALA A 695 4.17 54.43 18.46
CA ALA A 695 4.31 54.87 19.84
C ALA A 695 5.79 55.02 20.14
N ASP A 696 6.18 56.10 20.82
CA ASP A 696 7.55 56.43 21.18
C ASP A 696 8.24 55.22 21.81
N MET A 697 9.33 54.75 21.14
CA MET A 697 10.08 53.59 21.59
C MET A 697 10.81 53.89 22.88
N PRO A 698 10.57 53.22 24.01
CA PRO A 698 11.52 53.27 25.12
C PRO A 698 12.82 52.66 24.67
N ALA A 699 13.92 53.36 24.91
CA ALA A 699 15.29 52.88 24.67
C ALA A 699 15.51 51.61 25.51
N MET A 700 15.51 50.44 24.84
CA MET A 700 15.89 49.20 25.50
C MET A 700 17.43 49.11 25.55
N ALA A 701 17.95 49.02 26.77
CA ALA A 701 19.34 48.70 27.07
C ALA A 701 19.79 47.43 26.37
N ILE A 702 20.96 47.48 25.79
CA ILE A 702 21.68 46.36 25.18
C ILE A 702 22.16 45.48 26.32
N ALA A 703 21.69 44.26 26.42
CA ALA A 703 22.34 43.15 27.12
C ALA A 703 22.36 41.93 26.16
#